data_8910ffa6d90dd3b6371c0c3e9cd20fd8
#
_entry.id   8910ffa6d90dd3b6371c0c3e9cd20fd8
#
_cell.length_a   1.000
_cell.length_b   1.000
_cell.length_c   1.000
_cell.angle_alpha   90.00
_cell.angle_beta   90.00
_cell.angle_gamma   90.00
#
_symmetry.space_group_name_H-M   'P 1'
#
loop_
_entity.id
_entity.type
_entity.pdbx_description
1 polymer ?
#
loop_
_entity_poly.entity_id
_entity_poly.type
_entity_poly.pdbx_seq_one_letter_code
_entity_poly.pdbx_strand_id
1 'polypeptide(L)'
;MPYSKSQLSSSFSDWSRRSFLKAGLAASALPTLPRSLASQASQRYLPAIPTVKDLAGSRLVHAWRDLYQSPTTQNEYGYVQASKSVSGLTALSLPPFACCGVSDMMGSPGFLLTCELFLNERLLLSYSPGGDTIAYQWFPHRFVRESQVDGLKFTTETFMPSKRRAAAQSIRVRNLGAAVRTITLGFDMRAGVSKKTTPWFVNSPGEADNSIHWDSGRGALIFRARHSDAVSVQGISPKPNRVDCGRMISIDLTLGPGESKEFHYVSAVDGTAEAALAAYDQIQSGFDQAMLQNEADFNSLLRAAFNEDNSEFSGYLPQLETDDESLWQLYQAGFKNLMFARRAPPDSKVGTTYITLGGHVLPTLCFPWDTSLTSLSLALLDPEALRRLVENWFVEDMHRHLATDYVSGEAVGPWYGVNDMAIVRCAENYLRVTGDFAWLDKKVGERTALDHLVAHATYWKQIDKRGHGFGDYGKIENLLEVVSTYLHETAGMNAGNVSSMRFVATVLEHRGESTRASQFRAEATELAERINTKLYVAEKGWWKCGQPDGSFIEVRHCYDFLSVLDNMACDLNESQKKEMSRFFWEELHSDYWMRALSPKDVDATWNIRPDHSWLGAYAAWPPATAKGLYKIDRPERVAAWVKNLAKAGNQGPIGQAHFVETVFPLEDGAAYKCPNDPPYINDWCCIAGGGFTDLVIDTIFGADLRLVGGLNAQSKLEGFDANARLVNLRHQGKKYMISRNGAAVIR
;
A
#
# COMPACT_ATOMS: atom_id res chain seq x y z
N MET A 1 1.05 -0.68 29.70
CA MET A 1 1.82 -1.09 30.88
C MET A 1 3.25 -1.34 30.42
N PRO A 2 4.27 -0.80 31.04
CA PRO A 2 5.64 -0.98 30.57
C PRO A 2 6.14 -2.38 30.98
N TYR A 3 6.50 -3.18 30.00
CA TYR A 3 7.21 -4.43 30.23
C TYR A 3 8.64 -4.16 30.72
N SER A 4 9.00 -4.74 31.85
CA SER A 4 10.34 -4.59 32.43
C SER A 4 11.39 -5.32 31.59
N LYS A 5 12.56 -4.70 31.43
CA LYS A 5 13.72 -5.19 30.65
C LYS A 5 14.30 -6.55 31.09
N SER A 6 13.76 -7.22 32.11
CA SER A 6 14.38 -8.40 32.72
C SER A 6 13.86 -9.76 32.26
N GLN A 7 12.89 -9.83 31.34
CA GLN A 7 12.33 -11.12 30.90
C GLN A 7 12.65 -11.53 29.45
N LEU A 8 13.42 -10.76 28.71
CA LEU A 8 13.75 -11.07 27.30
C LEU A 8 15.21 -11.52 27.07
N SER A 9 16.00 -11.76 28.12
CA SER A 9 17.43 -12.00 27.93
C SER A 9 17.90 -13.46 27.98
N SER A 10 17.02 -14.47 27.98
CA SER A 10 17.46 -15.87 28.24
C SER A 10 17.20 -16.91 27.15
N SER A 11 16.79 -16.53 25.92
CA SER A 11 16.53 -17.54 24.87
C SER A 11 17.16 -17.33 23.49
N PHE A 12 18.01 -16.33 23.29
CA PHE A 12 18.60 -16.03 21.98
C PHE A 12 20.12 -16.10 21.87
N SER A 13 20.82 -16.82 22.79
CA SER A 13 22.30 -16.79 22.85
C SER A 13 23.04 -17.84 22.01
N ASP A 14 22.39 -18.75 21.26
CA ASP A 14 23.10 -19.89 20.64
C ASP A 14 23.01 -20.02 19.10
N TRP A 15 22.69 -18.95 18.38
CA TRP A 15 22.82 -18.98 16.91
C TRP A 15 24.00 -18.12 16.44
N SER A 16 25.18 -18.75 16.37
CA SER A 16 26.37 -18.07 15.88
C SER A 16 26.33 -17.87 14.36
N ARG A 17 26.80 -16.71 13.90
CA ARG A 17 26.99 -16.35 12.46
C ARG A 17 27.75 -17.40 11.65
N ARG A 18 28.48 -18.32 12.26
CA ARG A 18 29.25 -19.38 11.57
C ARG A 18 28.41 -20.56 11.10
N SER A 19 27.24 -20.79 11.66
CA SER A 19 26.34 -21.87 11.22
C SER A 19 25.61 -21.50 9.93
N PHE A 20 25.41 -20.22 9.68
CA PHE A 20 24.73 -19.72 8.48
C PHE A 20 25.58 -19.85 7.20
N LEU A 21 26.90 -19.74 7.32
CA LEU A 21 27.82 -19.77 6.18
C LEU A 21 28.22 -21.19 5.71
N LYS A 22 27.92 -22.24 6.47
CA LYS A 22 28.30 -23.61 6.10
C LYS A 22 27.20 -24.41 5.38
N ALA A 23 25.97 -23.91 5.30
CA ALA A 23 24.86 -24.58 4.59
C ALA A 23 24.70 -24.18 3.11
N GLY A 24 25.55 -23.28 2.62
CA GLY A 24 25.42 -22.66 1.28
C GLY A 24 26.15 -23.35 0.11
N LEU A 25 26.78 -24.51 0.31
CA LEU A 25 27.59 -25.15 -0.73
C LEU A 25 27.17 -26.60 -1.02
N ALA A 26 25.94 -26.76 -1.48
CA ALA A 26 25.51 -27.96 -2.20
C ALA A 26 24.43 -27.60 -3.22
N ALA A 27 24.78 -26.81 -4.22
CA ALA A 27 23.97 -26.63 -5.42
C ALA A 27 24.29 -27.74 -6.40
N SER A 28 23.42 -28.74 -6.52
CA SER A 28 23.43 -29.73 -7.59
C SER A 28 23.04 -29.06 -8.91
N ALA A 29 23.87 -29.20 -9.92
CA ALA A 29 23.68 -28.69 -11.26
C ALA A 29 22.37 -29.18 -11.90
N LEU A 30 21.52 -28.28 -12.31
CA LEU A 30 20.41 -28.51 -13.23
C LEU A 30 20.92 -28.32 -14.68
N PRO A 31 20.48 -29.15 -15.64
CA PRO A 31 20.97 -29.04 -17.01
C PRO A 31 20.46 -27.76 -17.70
N THR A 32 21.38 -27.06 -18.31
CA THR A 32 21.11 -25.91 -19.16
C THR A 32 20.40 -26.33 -20.43
N LEU A 33 19.15 -25.85 -20.61
CA LEU A 33 18.45 -25.90 -21.89
C LEU A 33 19.06 -24.87 -22.87
N PRO A 34 19.20 -25.21 -24.16
CA PRO A 34 19.87 -24.33 -25.13
C PRO A 34 19.01 -23.08 -25.40
N ARG A 35 19.63 -21.91 -25.22
CA ARG A 35 19.17 -20.64 -25.78
C ARG A 35 19.26 -20.67 -27.28
N SER A 36 18.18 -20.91 -27.99
CA SER A 36 18.04 -20.57 -29.39
C SER A 36 16.62 -20.13 -29.67
N LEU A 37 16.49 -18.87 -29.91
CA LEU A 37 15.60 -18.16 -30.84
C LEU A 37 15.53 -16.71 -30.37
N ALA A 38 16.53 -15.92 -30.76
CA ALA A 38 16.41 -14.49 -30.85
C ALA A 38 15.35 -14.22 -31.93
N SER A 39 14.08 -14.18 -31.55
CA SER A 39 13.06 -13.56 -32.39
C SER A 39 13.37 -12.06 -32.45
N GLN A 40 13.39 -11.49 -33.63
CA GLN A 40 13.37 -10.06 -33.85
C GLN A 40 12.26 -9.47 -32.98
N ALA A 41 12.61 -8.81 -31.88
CA ALA A 41 11.68 -8.07 -31.07
C ALA A 41 11.18 -6.92 -31.94
N SER A 42 9.94 -7.06 -32.46
CA SER A 42 9.19 -5.89 -32.92
C SER A 42 9.19 -4.91 -31.74
N GLN A 43 9.60 -3.68 -31.96
CA GLN A 43 9.49 -2.60 -30.99
C GLN A 43 8.03 -2.59 -30.50
N ARG A 44 7.82 -3.05 -29.27
CA ARG A 44 6.50 -3.17 -28.68
C ARG A 44 6.33 -1.93 -27.84
N TYR A 45 5.65 -0.94 -28.38
CA TYR A 45 5.22 0.22 -27.62
C TYR A 45 4.49 -0.25 -26.35
N LEU A 46 4.88 0.32 -25.20
CA LEU A 46 4.23 0.03 -23.95
C LEU A 46 2.82 0.65 -23.95
N PRO A 47 1.79 -0.03 -23.45
CA PRO A 47 0.43 0.47 -23.52
C PRO A 47 0.25 1.70 -22.63
N ALA A 48 -0.19 2.81 -23.19
CA ALA A 48 -0.52 4.02 -22.43
C ALA A 48 -1.71 3.81 -21.48
N ILE A 49 -2.65 2.92 -21.86
CA ILE A 49 -3.74 2.42 -21.02
C ILE A 49 -3.50 0.92 -20.82
N PRO A 50 -3.08 0.50 -19.63
CA PRO A 50 -2.74 -0.90 -19.39
C PRO A 50 -3.98 -1.78 -19.25
N THR A 51 -3.84 -3.06 -19.59
CA THR A 51 -4.78 -4.13 -19.25
C THR A 51 -4.35 -4.86 -17.97
N VAL A 52 -5.22 -5.71 -17.42
CA VAL A 52 -4.85 -6.56 -16.29
C VAL A 52 -3.66 -7.48 -16.59
N LYS A 53 -3.42 -7.82 -17.86
CA LYS A 53 -2.27 -8.64 -18.28
C LYS A 53 -0.98 -7.84 -18.30
N ASP A 54 -1.03 -6.59 -18.71
CA ASP A 54 0.13 -5.69 -18.72
C ASP A 54 0.60 -5.36 -17.30
N LEU A 55 -0.32 -5.33 -16.33
CA LEU A 55 -0.04 -5.06 -14.92
C LEU A 55 0.29 -6.33 -14.09
N ALA A 56 0.33 -7.50 -14.70
CA ALA A 56 0.60 -8.75 -14.01
C ALA A 56 1.97 -8.73 -13.32
N GLY A 57 2.02 -9.29 -12.12
CA GLY A 57 3.28 -9.52 -11.41
C GLY A 57 4.06 -10.69 -12.01
N SER A 58 5.35 -10.75 -11.72
CA SER A 58 6.20 -11.89 -12.06
C SER A 58 5.72 -13.16 -11.35
N ARG A 59 5.88 -14.31 -12.00
CA ARG A 59 5.63 -15.59 -11.36
C ARG A 59 6.76 -15.90 -10.39
N LEU A 60 6.46 -15.98 -9.11
CA LEU A 60 7.41 -16.24 -8.05
C LEU A 60 7.15 -17.60 -7.40
N VAL A 61 8.21 -18.29 -7.03
CA VAL A 61 8.16 -19.60 -6.36
C VAL A 61 8.49 -19.43 -4.90
N HIS A 62 7.57 -19.87 -4.02
CA HIS A 62 7.75 -19.83 -2.58
C HIS A 62 8.05 -21.22 -2.03
N ALA A 63 9.02 -21.26 -1.13
CA ALA A 63 9.30 -22.39 -0.26
C ALA A 63 9.21 -21.91 1.21
N TRP A 64 9.35 -22.83 2.17
CA TRP A 64 9.24 -22.48 3.59
C TRP A 64 10.25 -21.41 4.07
N ARG A 65 11.36 -21.26 3.34
CA ARG A 65 12.39 -20.25 3.62
C ARG A 65 11.99 -18.84 3.15
N ASP A 66 11.06 -18.80 2.21
CA ASP A 66 10.62 -17.55 1.59
C ASP A 66 9.38 -17.08 2.34
N LEU A 67 9.56 -16.37 3.43
CA LEU A 67 8.48 -15.83 4.25
C LEU A 67 7.76 -14.65 3.59
N TYR A 68 7.85 -14.54 2.26
CA TYR A 68 7.24 -13.47 1.50
C TYR A 68 5.73 -13.45 1.64
N GLN A 69 5.21 -12.26 1.48
CA GLN A 69 3.78 -12.03 1.52
C GLN A 69 3.06 -12.72 0.37
N SER A 70 1.98 -13.36 0.74
CA SER A 70 1.07 -13.92 -0.23
C SER A 70 0.31 -12.83 -0.97
N PRO A 71 -0.04 -13.01 -2.25
CA PRO A 71 -0.76 -12.01 -3.01
C PRO A 71 -2.17 -11.78 -2.46
N THR A 72 -2.65 -10.56 -2.69
CA THR A 72 -3.99 -10.10 -2.32
C THR A 72 -4.76 -9.69 -3.57
N THR A 73 -6.02 -10.07 -3.68
CA THR A 73 -6.95 -9.55 -4.69
C THR A 73 -8.14 -8.86 -4.03
N GLN A 74 -8.89 -8.10 -4.80
CA GLN A 74 -9.92 -7.21 -4.30
C GLN A 74 -11.07 -7.02 -5.29
N ASN A 75 -12.13 -6.43 -4.76
CA ASN A 75 -13.11 -5.67 -5.50
C ASN A 75 -13.39 -4.33 -4.78
N GLU A 76 -14.35 -3.56 -5.24
CA GLU A 76 -14.72 -2.28 -4.65
C GLU A 76 -15.29 -2.37 -3.22
N TYR A 77 -15.64 -3.57 -2.74
CA TYR A 77 -16.19 -3.77 -1.39
C TYR A 77 -15.16 -4.25 -0.37
N GLY A 78 -14.07 -4.88 -0.83
CA GLY A 78 -13.08 -5.41 0.08
C GLY A 78 -11.96 -6.18 -0.60
N TYR A 79 -11.35 -7.11 0.13
CA TYR A 79 -10.22 -7.89 -0.36
C TYR A 79 -10.12 -9.26 0.32
N VAL A 80 -9.35 -10.14 -0.32
CA VAL A 80 -8.92 -11.43 0.19
C VAL A 80 -7.45 -11.66 -0.10
N GLN A 81 -6.74 -12.28 0.84
CA GLN A 81 -5.34 -12.66 0.68
C GLN A 81 -5.19 -14.18 0.61
N ALA A 82 -4.20 -14.64 -0.18
CA ALA A 82 -3.80 -16.04 -0.19
C ALA A 82 -3.15 -16.42 1.15
N SER A 83 -3.43 -17.60 1.67
CA SER A 83 -2.62 -18.20 2.73
C SER A 83 -1.31 -18.77 2.17
N LYS A 84 -0.49 -19.35 3.02
CA LYS A 84 0.75 -20.05 2.65
C LYS A 84 0.51 -21.46 2.10
N SER A 85 -0.74 -21.80 1.77
CA SER A 85 -1.11 -23.06 1.12
C SER A 85 -1.53 -22.83 -0.33
N VAL A 86 -1.75 -23.91 -1.08
CA VAL A 86 -2.13 -23.84 -2.49
C VAL A 86 -3.55 -23.33 -2.70
N SER A 87 -4.44 -23.44 -1.72
CA SER A 87 -5.85 -23.02 -1.85
C SER A 87 -6.34 -22.14 -0.72
N GLY A 88 -5.74 -22.19 0.47
CA GLY A 88 -6.24 -21.49 1.64
C GLY A 88 -6.33 -19.97 1.43
N LEU A 89 -7.31 -19.38 2.06
CA LEU A 89 -7.60 -17.94 2.03
C LEU A 89 -7.58 -17.36 3.43
N THR A 90 -7.12 -16.12 3.53
CA THR A 90 -7.08 -15.34 4.77
C THR A 90 -7.43 -13.88 4.49
N ALA A 91 -7.55 -13.07 5.53
CA ALA A 91 -7.88 -11.64 5.42
C ALA A 91 -9.08 -11.34 4.52
N LEU A 92 -10.08 -12.24 4.48
CA LEU A 92 -11.32 -11.98 3.76
C LEU A 92 -12.15 -10.94 4.50
N SER A 93 -12.05 -9.70 4.01
CA SER A 93 -12.65 -8.52 4.60
C SER A 93 -13.50 -7.78 3.57
N LEU A 94 -14.77 -7.62 3.89
CA LEU A 94 -15.80 -6.97 3.07
C LEU A 94 -16.61 -6.00 3.94
N PRO A 95 -15.98 -4.93 4.45
CA PRO A 95 -16.59 -4.04 5.43
C PRO A 95 -18.04 -3.62 5.09
N PRO A 96 -18.93 -3.59 6.10
CA PRO A 96 -18.66 -3.76 7.52
C PRO A 96 -18.43 -5.19 8.01
N PHE A 97 -18.38 -6.19 7.12
CA PHE A 97 -18.20 -7.60 7.47
C PHE A 97 -16.75 -8.05 7.35
N ALA A 98 -16.33 -8.94 8.25
CA ALA A 98 -15.13 -9.74 8.17
C ALA A 98 -15.51 -11.22 8.19
N CYS A 99 -14.82 -12.05 7.41
CA CYS A 99 -15.11 -13.48 7.33
C CYS A 99 -14.01 -14.32 7.96
N CYS A 100 -12.75 -14.04 7.67
CA CYS A 100 -11.62 -14.74 8.26
C CYS A 100 -10.34 -13.88 8.23
N GLY A 101 -9.45 -14.09 9.18
CA GLY A 101 -8.08 -13.56 9.18
C GLY A 101 -7.94 -12.05 9.25
N VAL A 102 -8.97 -11.32 9.69
CA VAL A 102 -8.90 -9.86 9.86
C VAL A 102 -8.47 -9.54 11.27
N SER A 103 -7.42 -8.75 11.43
CA SER A 103 -6.92 -8.33 12.72
C SER A 103 -6.86 -6.81 12.86
N ASP A 104 -6.81 -6.38 14.12
CA ASP A 104 -6.75 -4.99 14.54
C ASP A 104 -5.33 -4.51 14.84
N MET A 105 -4.32 -4.98 14.23
CA MET A 105 -2.93 -4.52 14.29
C MET A 105 -1.89 -5.47 14.85
N MET A 106 -2.12 -6.27 15.83
CA MET A 106 -1.03 -6.89 16.56
C MET A 106 -1.28 -8.35 16.91
N GLY A 107 -1.76 -9.11 15.96
CA GLY A 107 -1.90 -10.54 16.20
C GLY A 107 -3.10 -10.88 17.07
N SER A 108 -4.19 -10.19 16.89
CA SER A 108 -5.49 -10.62 17.40
C SER A 108 -5.77 -12.06 16.92
N PRO A 109 -6.43 -12.89 17.72
CA PRO A 109 -6.64 -14.32 17.46
C PRO A 109 -7.48 -14.65 16.23
N GLY A 110 -7.72 -13.69 15.35
CA GLY A 110 -8.48 -13.83 14.13
C GLY A 110 -7.77 -14.49 12.95
N PHE A 111 -6.66 -15.21 13.14
CA PHE A 111 -5.97 -15.96 12.07
C PHE A 111 -6.74 -17.21 11.64
N LEU A 112 -8.01 -17.05 11.34
CA LEU A 112 -8.74 -18.11 10.71
C LEU A 112 -8.40 -18.14 9.23
N LEU A 113 -7.90 -19.27 8.80
CA LEU A 113 -7.71 -19.63 7.41
C LEU A 113 -8.92 -20.44 6.96
N THR A 114 -9.36 -20.27 5.73
CA THR A 114 -10.43 -21.08 5.16
C THR A 114 -10.01 -21.70 3.84
N CYS A 115 -10.68 -22.76 3.41
CA CYS A 115 -10.40 -23.50 2.19
C CYS A 115 -8.96 -24.06 2.12
N GLU A 116 -8.38 -24.41 3.28
CA GLU A 116 -7.10 -25.09 3.34
C GLU A 116 -7.21 -26.50 2.75
N LEU A 117 -6.33 -26.85 1.79
CA LEU A 117 -6.39 -28.11 1.05
C LEU A 117 -5.55 -29.21 1.70
N PHE A 118 -6.20 -30.34 1.92
CA PHE A 118 -5.58 -31.58 2.36
C PHE A 118 -5.61 -32.62 1.23
N LEU A 119 -4.48 -33.25 0.98
CA LEU A 119 -4.35 -34.39 0.10
C LEU A 119 -4.14 -35.64 0.95
N ASN A 120 -5.10 -36.57 0.97
CA ASN A 120 -5.05 -37.78 1.79
C ASN A 120 -4.63 -37.46 3.25
N GLU A 121 -5.37 -36.53 3.86
CA GLU A 121 -5.14 -36.00 5.24
C GLU A 121 -3.89 -35.17 5.45
N ARG A 122 -3.02 -35.00 4.46
CA ARG A 122 -1.86 -34.12 4.52
C ARG A 122 -2.18 -32.72 4.04
N LEU A 123 -1.99 -31.72 4.90
CA LEU A 123 -2.12 -30.31 4.55
C LEU A 123 -0.98 -29.87 3.59
N LEU A 124 -1.33 -29.20 2.48
CA LEU A 124 -0.39 -28.71 1.48
C LEU A 124 0.07 -27.28 1.82
N LEU A 125 1.21 -27.16 2.49
CA LEU A 125 1.78 -25.89 2.98
C LEU A 125 3.18 -25.63 2.45
N SER A 126 3.51 -24.37 2.15
CA SER A 126 4.83 -23.97 1.67
C SER A 126 5.78 -23.47 2.78
N TYR A 127 5.29 -23.13 3.96
CA TYR A 127 6.07 -22.41 4.96
C TYR A 127 6.66 -23.27 6.10
N SER A 128 6.54 -24.58 6.04
CA SER A 128 7.15 -25.50 7.00
C SER A 128 8.40 -26.17 6.42
N PRO A 129 9.38 -26.58 7.25
CA PRO A 129 10.50 -27.39 6.78
C PRO A 129 9.99 -28.66 6.09
N GLY A 130 10.43 -28.90 4.85
CA GLY A 130 9.91 -29.97 3.99
C GLY A 130 8.53 -29.73 3.40
N GLY A 131 8.01 -28.50 3.52
CA GLY A 131 6.76 -28.09 2.90
C GLY A 131 6.83 -28.01 1.37
N ASP A 132 5.65 -27.90 0.76
CA ASP A 132 5.51 -27.91 -0.68
C ASP A 132 5.97 -26.59 -1.30
N THR A 133 6.54 -26.67 -2.49
CA THR A 133 6.86 -25.47 -3.26
C THR A 133 5.59 -24.97 -3.96
N ILE A 134 5.24 -23.71 -3.75
CA ILE A 134 4.08 -23.06 -4.35
C ILE A 134 4.55 -21.87 -5.19
N ALA A 135 4.15 -21.85 -6.44
CA ALA A 135 4.32 -20.70 -7.31
C ALA A 135 3.10 -19.78 -7.21
N TYR A 136 3.36 -18.48 -7.18
CA TYR A 136 2.34 -17.44 -7.16
C TYR A 136 2.51 -16.53 -8.37
N GLN A 137 1.38 -16.10 -8.93
CA GLN A 137 1.34 -14.98 -9.88
C GLN A 137 0.15 -14.10 -9.57
N TRP A 138 0.44 -12.82 -9.36
CA TRP A 138 -0.56 -11.80 -9.11
C TRP A 138 -1.03 -11.10 -10.40
N PHE A 139 -2.31 -10.82 -10.47
CA PHE A 139 -2.95 -9.93 -11.44
C PHE A 139 -3.85 -8.94 -10.67
N PRO A 140 -4.16 -7.75 -11.18
CA PRO A 140 -5.03 -6.81 -10.50
C PRO A 140 -6.38 -7.37 -10.04
N HIS A 141 -6.96 -8.29 -10.82
CA HIS A 141 -8.30 -8.86 -10.61
C HIS A 141 -8.30 -10.26 -10.00
N ARG A 142 -7.14 -10.93 -9.85
CA ARG A 142 -7.02 -12.29 -9.31
C ARG A 142 -5.58 -12.60 -8.91
N PHE A 143 -5.40 -13.73 -8.24
CA PHE A 143 -4.09 -14.37 -8.13
C PHE A 143 -4.19 -15.86 -8.45
N VAL A 144 -3.08 -16.39 -8.97
CA VAL A 144 -2.94 -17.81 -9.36
C VAL A 144 -1.87 -18.45 -8.48
N ARG A 145 -2.12 -19.66 -8.02
CA ARG A 145 -1.15 -20.49 -7.30
C ARG A 145 -1.03 -21.84 -7.98
N GLU A 146 0.20 -22.37 -8.00
CA GLU A 146 0.49 -23.70 -8.54
C GLU A 146 1.42 -24.47 -7.61
N SER A 147 1.15 -25.76 -7.42
CA SER A 147 2.02 -26.68 -6.71
C SER A 147 2.02 -28.04 -7.39
N GLN A 148 3.12 -28.78 -7.25
CA GLN A 148 3.23 -30.16 -7.69
C GLN A 148 3.62 -31.04 -6.50
N VAL A 149 2.76 -31.99 -6.16
CA VAL A 149 2.89 -32.86 -4.99
C VAL A 149 2.50 -34.27 -5.37
N ASP A 150 3.34 -35.25 -5.08
CA ASP A 150 3.08 -36.66 -5.30
C ASP A 150 2.58 -37.01 -6.71
N GLY A 151 3.14 -36.38 -7.75
CA GLY A 151 2.74 -36.59 -9.14
C GLY A 151 1.39 -35.97 -9.52
N LEU A 152 0.84 -35.11 -8.65
CA LEU A 152 -0.34 -34.31 -8.93
C LEU A 152 0.06 -32.85 -9.10
N LYS A 153 -0.55 -32.15 -10.05
CA LYS A 153 -0.47 -30.70 -10.17
C LYS A 153 -1.76 -30.07 -9.66
N PHE A 154 -1.61 -29.13 -8.73
CA PHE A 154 -2.67 -28.26 -8.25
C PHE A 154 -2.52 -26.88 -8.86
N THR A 155 -3.61 -26.29 -9.35
CA THR A 155 -3.69 -24.91 -9.81
C THR A 155 -4.93 -24.27 -9.20
N THR A 156 -4.77 -23.12 -8.56
CA THR A 156 -5.89 -22.36 -8.02
C THR A 156 -5.88 -20.93 -8.56
N GLU A 157 -7.07 -20.41 -8.89
CA GLU A 157 -7.29 -19.04 -9.34
C GLU A 157 -8.33 -18.40 -8.45
N THR A 158 -7.91 -17.40 -7.66
CA THR A 158 -8.79 -16.72 -6.71
C THR A 158 -9.11 -15.32 -7.21
N PHE A 159 -10.38 -14.94 -7.16
CA PHE A 159 -10.90 -13.64 -7.56
C PHE A 159 -12.04 -13.18 -6.64
N MET A 160 -12.36 -11.89 -6.70
CA MET A 160 -13.50 -11.32 -6.00
C MET A 160 -14.46 -10.71 -7.03
N PRO A 161 -15.66 -11.31 -7.21
CA PRO A 161 -16.63 -10.80 -8.18
C PRO A 161 -17.01 -9.34 -7.91
N SER A 162 -17.05 -8.52 -8.95
CA SER A 162 -17.40 -7.09 -8.86
C SER A 162 -18.78 -6.91 -8.24
N LYS A 163 -18.92 -5.90 -7.37
CA LYS A 163 -20.17 -5.54 -6.66
C LYS A 163 -20.81 -6.71 -5.88
N ARG A 164 -19.97 -7.61 -5.35
CA ARG A 164 -20.39 -8.73 -4.51
C ARG A 164 -19.55 -8.82 -3.25
N ARG A 165 -20.19 -9.15 -2.12
CA ARG A 165 -19.50 -9.49 -0.88
C ARG A 165 -19.12 -10.97 -0.88
N ALA A 166 -18.20 -11.34 -1.78
CA ALA A 166 -17.76 -12.70 -1.95
C ALA A 166 -16.33 -12.81 -2.46
N ALA A 167 -15.69 -13.93 -2.15
CA ALA A 167 -14.49 -14.43 -2.80
C ALA A 167 -14.82 -15.77 -3.47
N ALA A 168 -14.21 -16.03 -4.63
CA ALA A 168 -14.41 -17.23 -5.41
C ALA A 168 -13.06 -17.78 -5.88
N GLN A 169 -12.96 -19.10 -5.99
CA GLN A 169 -11.72 -19.78 -6.37
C GLN A 169 -11.99 -21.01 -7.21
N SER A 170 -11.36 -21.09 -8.41
CA SER A 170 -11.22 -22.34 -9.16
C SER A 170 -10.06 -23.14 -8.58
N ILE A 171 -10.25 -24.45 -8.39
CA ILE A 171 -9.27 -25.40 -7.86
C ILE A 171 -9.19 -26.58 -8.83
N ARG A 172 -8.08 -26.69 -9.56
CA ARG A 172 -7.86 -27.76 -10.53
C ARG A 172 -6.78 -28.70 -10.03
N VAL A 173 -7.07 -29.99 -10.05
CA VAL A 173 -6.11 -31.07 -9.81
C VAL A 173 -5.92 -31.90 -11.06
N ARG A 174 -4.66 -32.19 -11.44
CA ARG A 174 -4.28 -32.98 -12.60
C ARG A 174 -3.32 -34.09 -12.21
N ASN A 175 -3.58 -35.29 -12.64
CA ASN A 175 -2.64 -36.42 -12.51
C ASN A 175 -1.56 -36.33 -13.60
N LEU A 176 -0.31 -36.09 -13.19
CA LEU A 176 0.86 -36.02 -14.07
C LEU A 176 1.51 -37.42 -14.29
N GLY A 177 1.14 -38.40 -13.46
CA GLY A 177 1.70 -39.75 -13.51
C GLY A 177 1.09 -40.60 -14.62
N ALA A 178 1.74 -41.74 -14.88
CA ALA A 178 1.30 -42.73 -15.86
C ALA A 178 0.25 -43.76 -15.31
N ALA A 179 0.01 -43.76 -14.01
CA ALA A 179 -0.94 -44.64 -13.34
C ALA A 179 -2.21 -43.91 -12.91
N VAL A 180 -3.32 -44.67 -12.82
CA VAL A 180 -4.55 -44.18 -12.19
C VAL A 180 -4.30 -43.90 -10.71
N ARG A 181 -4.83 -42.78 -10.21
CA ARG A 181 -4.71 -42.35 -8.82
C ARG A 181 -6.08 -42.20 -8.19
N THR A 182 -6.29 -42.85 -7.05
CA THR A 182 -7.44 -42.62 -6.18
C THR A 182 -6.95 -41.78 -4.99
N ILE A 183 -7.60 -40.67 -4.76
CA ILE A 183 -7.19 -39.64 -3.73
C ILE A 183 -8.43 -39.11 -3.04
N THR A 184 -8.22 -38.59 -1.84
CA THR A 184 -9.20 -37.82 -1.10
C THR A 184 -8.69 -36.37 -1.01
N LEU A 185 -9.49 -35.41 -1.46
CA LEU A 185 -9.27 -33.99 -1.23
C LEU A 185 -10.14 -33.53 -0.05
N GLY A 186 -9.52 -32.97 0.95
CA GLY A 186 -10.20 -32.34 2.09
C GLY A 186 -10.03 -30.81 2.03
N PHE A 187 -11.10 -30.07 2.32
CA PHE A 187 -11.09 -28.62 2.38
C PHE A 187 -11.59 -28.18 3.75
N ASP A 188 -10.69 -27.64 4.57
CA ASP A 188 -11.04 -27.12 5.91
C ASP A 188 -11.70 -25.74 5.76
N MET A 189 -13.01 -25.71 5.98
CA MET A 189 -13.84 -24.50 5.89
C MET A 189 -13.97 -23.88 7.24
N ARG A 190 -13.55 -22.64 7.37
CA ARG A 190 -13.65 -21.87 8.62
C ARG A 190 -14.19 -20.48 8.35
N ALA A 191 -14.82 -19.90 9.37
CA ALA A 191 -15.17 -18.51 9.40
C ALA A 191 -15.15 -17.98 10.83
N GLY A 192 -14.64 -16.77 10.99
CA GLY A 192 -14.88 -15.91 12.14
C GLY A 192 -15.72 -14.74 11.66
N VAL A 193 -16.92 -15.04 11.11
CA VAL A 193 -17.77 -14.01 10.54
C VAL A 193 -18.26 -13.06 11.63
N SER A 194 -18.12 -11.78 11.37
CA SER A 194 -18.52 -10.71 12.27
C SER A 194 -18.95 -9.48 11.48
N LYS A 195 -19.70 -8.59 12.12
CA LYS A 195 -20.01 -7.26 11.60
C LYS A 195 -19.38 -6.21 12.48
N LYS A 196 -18.62 -5.33 11.88
CA LYS A 196 -18.01 -4.19 12.57
C LYS A 196 -19.11 -3.21 12.99
N THR A 197 -19.18 -2.92 14.28
CA THR A 197 -20.19 -2.02 14.88
C THR A 197 -19.58 -0.79 15.53
N THR A 198 -18.26 -0.75 15.65
CA THR A 198 -17.50 0.31 16.31
C THR A 198 -16.30 0.71 15.47
N PRO A 199 -15.75 1.90 15.64
CA PRO A 199 -14.48 2.29 15.05
C PRO A 199 -13.36 1.33 15.46
N TRP A 200 -12.37 1.24 14.62
CA TRP A 200 -11.35 0.20 14.59
C TRP A 200 -10.68 -0.19 15.91
N PHE A 201 -10.28 0.75 16.76
CA PHE A 201 -9.54 0.44 18.00
C PHE A 201 -10.34 -0.29 19.08
N VAL A 202 -11.62 -0.37 18.93
CA VAL A 202 -12.53 -0.92 19.94
C VAL A 202 -13.05 -2.30 19.52
N ASN A 203 -12.68 -2.76 18.35
CA ASN A 203 -13.15 -4.04 17.84
C ASN A 203 -12.34 -5.19 18.39
N SER A 204 -12.88 -5.85 19.31
CA SER A 204 -12.62 -7.26 19.46
C SER A 204 -13.47 -7.98 18.41
N PRO A 205 -12.93 -8.77 17.49
CA PRO A 205 -13.70 -9.72 16.72
C PRO A 205 -14.12 -10.84 17.65
N GLY A 206 -15.07 -10.59 18.52
CA GLY A 206 -15.55 -11.55 19.50
C GLY A 206 -16.30 -12.73 18.90
N GLU A 207 -16.17 -12.99 17.60
CA GLU A 207 -16.95 -13.97 16.90
C GLU A 207 -16.13 -15.03 16.18
N ALA A 208 -14.96 -15.37 16.73
CA ALA A 208 -14.22 -16.57 16.29
C ALA A 208 -15.08 -17.84 16.41
N ASP A 209 -16.07 -17.86 17.28
CA ASP A 209 -17.02 -18.92 17.56
C ASP A 209 -18.35 -18.68 16.84
N ASN A 210 -18.43 -19.04 15.58
CA ASN A 210 -19.70 -19.03 14.84
C ASN A 210 -20.49 -20.32 15.06
N SER A 211 -21.80 -20.26 14.99
CA SER A 211 -22.60 -21.45 14.79
C SER A 211 -22.47 -21.92 13.35
N ILE A 212 -22.31 -23.24 13.16
CA ILE A 212 -22.09 -23.85 11.84
C ILE A 212 -23.26 -24.76 11.51
N HIS A 213 -23.83 -24.61 10.31
CA HIS A 213 -24.90 -25.45 9.80
C HIS A 213 -24.52 -25.98 8.41
N TRP A 214 -24.66 -27.29 8.21
CA TRP A 214 -24.49 -27.91 6.91
C TRP A 214 -25.81 -27.92 6.11
N ASP A 215 -25.83 -27.21 5.00
CA ASP A 215 -26.90 -27.29 3.99
C ASP A 215 -26.58 -28.40 2.99
N SER A 216 -27.14 -29.58 3.24
CA SER A 216 -26.92 -30.75 2.38
C SER A 216 -27.50 -30.58 0.98
N GLY A 217 -28.49 -29.73 0.78
CA GLY A 217 -29.07 -29.42 -0.53
C GLY A 217 -28.09 -28.71 -1.43
N ARG A 218 -27.39 -27.68 -0.89
CA ARG A 218 -26.40 -26.86 -1.59
C ARG A 218 -25.00 -27.43 -1.57
N GLY A 219 -24.67 -28.31 -0.63
CA GLY A 219 -23.28 -28.70 -0.39
C GLY A 219 -22.44 -27.59 0.21
N ALA A 220 -23.02 -26.79 1.09
CA ALA A 220 -22.41 -25.61 1.66
C ALA A 220 -22.54 -25.55 3.20
N LEU A 221 -21.57 -24.90 3.84
CA LEU A 221 -21.58 -24.57 5.26
C LEU A 221 -22.07 -23.14 5.44
N ILE A 222 -22.98 -22.95 6.37
CA ILE A 222 -23.52 -21.64 6.77
C ILE A 222 -22.98 -21.32 8.16
N PHE A 223 -22.18 -20.26 8.24
CA PHE A 223 -21.62 -19.73 9.48
C PHE A 223 -22.41 -18.51 9.89
N ARG A 224 -22.89 -18.49 11.12
CA ARG A 224 -23.65 -17.36 11.69
C ARG A 224 -22.92 -16.79 12.87
N ALA A 225 -22.76 -15.47 12.88
CA ALA A 225 -22.26 -14.75 14.03
C ALA A 225 -23.20 -14.91 15.24
N ARG A 226 -22.62 -14.89 16.46
CA ARG A 226 -23.40 -14.97 17.71
C ARG A 226 -23.91 -13.62 18.19
N HIS A 227 -23.18 -12.56 17.87
CA HIS A 227 -23.39 -11.22 18.43
C HIS A 227 -23.75 -10.17 17.38
N SER A 228 -23.91 -10.59 16.13
CA SER A 228 -24.36 -9.76 15.02
C SER A 228 -25.22 -10.55 14.03
N ASP A 229 -25.76 -9.87 13.05
CA ASP A 229 -26.54 -10.43 11.95
C ASP A 229 -25.67 -11.04 10.82
N ALA A 230 -24.34 -10.97 10.94
CA ALA A 230 -23.43 -11.42 9.91
C ALA A 230 -23.52 -12.94 9.64
N VAL A 231 -23.60 -13.31 8.37
CA VAL A 231 -23.66 -14.68 7.89
C VAL A 231 -22.65 -14.88 6.76
N SER A 232 -21.86 -15.97 6.83
CA SER A 232 -21.05 -16.44 5.71
C SER A 232 -21.55 -17.78 5.20
N VAL A 233 -21.57 -17.94 3.88
CA VAL A 233 -21.89 -19.20 3.20
C VAL A 233 -20.68 -19.63 2.42
N GLN A 234 -20.18 -20.85 2.70
CA GLN A 234 -18.99 -21.40 2.05
C GLN A 234 -19.27 -22.80 1.53
N GLY A 235 -18.89 -23.06 0.29
CA GLY A 235 -19.08 -24.39 -0.30
C GLY A 235 -18.28 -24.62 -1.58
N ILE A 236 -18.35 -25.85 -2.05
CA ILE A 236 -17.62 -26.34 -3.23
C ILE A 236 -18.57 -27.04 -4.20
N SER A 237 -18.35 -26.81 -5.51
CA SER A 237 -18.98 -27.54 -6.61
C SER A 237 -17.91 -28.28 -7.42
N PRO A 238 -18.17 -29.50 -7.93
CA PRO A 238 -19.38 -30.29 -7.69
C PRO A 238 -19.56 -30.65 -6.22
N LYS A 239 -20.81 -30.95 -5.84
CA LYS A 239 -21.20 -31.26 -4.47
C LYS A 239 -20.29 -32.29 -3.83
N PRO A 240 -19.80 -32.06 -2.60
CA PRO A 240 -18.90 -32.96 -1.91
C PRO A 240 -19.56 -34.30 -1.52
N ASN A 241 -18.73 -35.34 -1.33
CA ASN A 241 -19.19 -36.65 -0.89
C ASN A 241 -19.63 -36.64 0.58
N ARG A 242 -18.87 -35.93 1.45
CA ARG A 242 -19.12 -35.91 2.90
C ARG A 242 -18.59 -34.64 3.54
N VAL A 243 -19.04 -34.42 4.76
CA VAL A 243 -18.52 -33.37 5.66
C VAL A 243 -18.07 -34.02 6.95
N ASP A 244 -16.78 -33.93 7.22
CA ASP A 244 -16.15 -34.53 8.39
C ASP A 244 -15.97 -33.47 9.48
N CYS A 245 -16.09 -33.86 10.75
CA CYS A 245 -15.92 -32.94 11.90
C CYS A 245 -16.72 -31.61 11.80
N GLY A 246 -17.83 -31.64 11.06
CA GLY A 246 -18.75 -30.51 10.92
C GLY A 246 -18.28 -29.37 10.01
N ARG A 247 -17.05 -29.40 9.49
CA ARG A 247 -16.47 -28.32 8.65
C ARG A 247 -15.52 -28.79 7.57
N MET A 248 -14.95 -29.97 7.63
CA MET A 248 -14.08 -30.51 6.61
C MET A 248 -14.92 -31.07 5.47
N ILE A 249 -14.91 -30.41 4.34
CA ILE A 249 -15.54 -30.90 3.11
C ILE A 249 -14.58 -31.86 2.45
N SER A 250 -15.02 -33.11 2.20
CA SER A 250 -14.18 -34.15 1.61
C SER A 250 -14.75 -34.67 0.30
N ILE A 251 -13.87 -34.88 -0.68
CA ILE A 251 -14.17 -35.35 -2.02
C ILE A 251 -13.23 -36.49 -2.37
N ASP A 252 -13.79 -37.67 -2.56
CA ASP A 252 -13.06 -38.84 -3.06
C ASP A 252 -13.12 -38.86 -4.58
N LEU A 253 -11.98 -38.99 -5.24
CA LEU A 253 -11.93 -39.01 -6.71
C LEU A 253 -10.84 -39.92 -7.22
N THR A 254 -11.08 -40.43 -8.44
CA THR A 254 -10.12 -41.21 -9.20
C THR A 254 -9.74 -40.45 -10.46
N LEU A 255 -8.45 -40.34 -10.72
CA LEU A 255 -7.88 -39.61 -11.86
C LEU A 255 -7.04 -40.57 -12.70
N GLY A 256 -7.42 -40.77 -13.96
CA GLY A 256 -6.60 -41.43 -14.96
C GLY A 256 -5.32 -40.66 -15.29
N PRO A 257 -4.36 -41.26 -16.03
CA PRO A 257 -3.15 -40.56 -16.50
C PRO A 257 -3.50 -39.33 -17.33
N GLY A 258 -2.96 -38.17 -16.93
CA GLY A 258 -3.19 -36.87 -17.56
C GLY A 258 -4.57 -36.26 -17.30
N GLU A 259 -5.49 -36.96 -16.62
CA GLU A 259 -6.84 -36.46 -16.30
C GLU A 259 -6.80 -35.32 -15.33
N SER A 260 -7.73 -34.35 -15.50
CA SER A 260 -7.94 -33.22 -14.62
C SER A 260 -9.36 -33.16 -14.11
N LYS A 261 -9.53 -32.75 -12.87
CA LYS A 261 -10.83 -32.37 -12.28
C LYS A 261 -10.73 -30.93 -11.75
N GLU A 262 -11.83 -30.20 -11.85
CA GLU A 262 -11.95 -28.83 -11.40
C GLU A 262 -13.08 -28.68 -10.38
N PHE A 263 -12.84 -27.85 -9.38
CA PHE A 263 -13.75 -27.56 -8.27
C PHE A 263 -13.86 -26.06 -8.14
N HIS A 264 -15.06 -25.56 -7.80
CA HIS A 264 -15.34 -24.15 -7.62
C HIS A 264 -15.72 -23.89 -6.17
N TYR A 265 -14.85 -23.18 -5.47
CA TYR A 265 -15.12 -22.70 -4.11
C TYR A 265 -15.69 -21.30 -4.16
N VAL A 266 -16.71 -21.05 -3.33
CA VAL A 266 -17.29 -19.72 -3.13
C VAL A 266 -17.46 -19.48 -1.63
N SER A 267 -17.06 -18.28 -1.19
CA SER A 267 -17.36 -17.74 0.13
C SER A 267 -18.10 -16.41 -0.04
N ALA A 268 -19.36 -16.36 0.35
CA ALA A 268 -20.19 -15.15 0.35
C ALA A 268 -20.49 -14.70 1.78
N VAL A 269 -20.60 -13.40 2.05
CA VAL A 269 -20.92 -12.84 3.35
C VAL A 269 -21.92 -11.70 3.23
N ASP A 270 -22.91 -11.64 4.13
CA ASP A 270 -23.84 -10.52 4.21
C ASP A 270 -24.48 -10.42 5.63
N GLY A 271 -25.30 -9.39 5.86
CA GLY A 271 -26.08 -9.16 7.09
C GLY A 271 -27.33 -10.01 7.22
N THR A 272 -27.70 -10.81 6.21
CA THR A 272 -28.80 -11.77 6.30
C THR A 272 -28.43 -13.10 5.62
N ALA A 273 -29.03 -14.18 6.08
CA ALA A 273 -28.81 -15.48 5.47
C ALA A 273 -29.31 -15.54 4.02
N GLU A 274 -30.44 -14.88 3.74
CA GLU A 274 -31.00 -14.82 2.39
C GLU A 274 -30.07 -14.12 1.40
N ALA A 275 -29.51 -12.97 1.78
CA ALA A 275 -28.59 -12.23 0.93
C ALA A 275 -27.27 -13.00 0.70
N ALA A 276 -26.70 -13.60 1.76
CA ALA A 276 -25.48 -14.41 1.64
C ALA A 276 -25.71 -15.66 0.79
N LEU A 277 -26.83 -16.37 0.97
CA LEU A 277 -27.21 -17.53 0.15
C LEU A 277 -27.47 -17.16 -1.31
N ALA A 278 -28.19 -16.06 -1.56
CA ALA A 278 -28.46 -15.59 -2.92
C ALA A 278 -27.16 -15.24 -3.66
N ALA A 279 -26.21 -14.55 -2.99
CA ALA A 279 -24.91 -14.27 -3.57
C ALA A 279 -24.10 -15.55 -3.85
N TYR A 280 -24.08 -16.49 -2.91
CA TYR A 280 -23.46 -17.80 -3.08
C TYR A 280 -24.03 -18.56 -4.27
N ASP A 281 -25.36 -18.75 -4.32
CA ASP A 281 -26.05 -19.50 -5.37
C ASP A 281 -25.81 -18.88 -6.75
N GLN A 282 -25.86 -17.54 -6.85
CA GLN A 282 -25.62 -16.84 -8.11
C GLN A 282 -24.20 -17.06 -8.62
N ILE A 283 -23.19 -16.93 -7.75
CA ILE A 283 -21.78 -17.10 -8.16
C ILE A 283 -21.51 -18.56 -8.47
N GLN A 284 -21.99 -19.48 -7.64
CA GLN A 284 -21.76 -20.92 -7.82
C GLN A 284 -22.35 -21.45 -9.11
N SER A 285 -23.58 -21.04 -9.46
CA SER A 285 -24.26 -21.47 -10.70
C SER A 285 -23.69 -20.84 -11.97
N GLY A 286 -23.09 -19.64 -11.86
CA GLY A 286 -22.50 -18.91 -12.98
C GLY A 286 -21.00 -18.69 -12.85
N PHE A 287 -20.25 -19.61 -12.25
CA PHE A 287 -18.87 -19.42 -11.84
C PHE A 287 -17.94 -18.93 -12.97
N ASP A 288 -17.92 -19.64 -14.08
CA ASP A 288 -17.06 -19.29 -15.23
C ASP A 288 -17.40 -17.91 -15.80
N GLN A 289 -18.70 -17.59 -15.88
CA GLN A 289 -19.15 -16.28 -16.32
C GLN A 289 -18.75 -15.19 -15.32
N ALA A 290 -18.82 -15.45 -14.02
CA ALA A 290 -18.40 -14.50 -12.98
C ALA A 290 -16.88 -14.22 -13.07
N MET A 291 -16.07 -15.22 -13.36
CA MET A 291 -14.62 -15.07 -13.53
C MET A 291 -14.27 -14.25 -14.79
N LEU A 292 -14.91 -14.53 -15.92
CA LEU A 292 -14.74 -13.76 -17.16
C LEU A 292 -15.22 -12.30 -17.01
N GLN A 293 -16.37 -12.12 -16.35
CA GLN A 293 -16.91 -10.77 -16.09
C GLN A 293 -15.98 -9.96 -15.18
N ASN A 294 -15.38 -10.59 -14.17
CA ASN A 294 -14.42 -9.93 -13.28
C ASN A 294 -13.21 -9.39 -14.05
N GLU A 295 -12.63 -10.14 -14.98
CA GLU A 295 -11.55 -9.66 -15.85
C GLU A 295 -12.02 -8.48 -16.73
N ALA A 296 -13.21 -8.57 -17.30
CA ALA A 296 -13.80 -7.53 -18.13
C ALA A 296 -14.07 -6.22 -17.35
N ASP A 297 -14.61 -6.34 -16.14
CA ASP A 297 -14.91 -5.22 -15.26
C ASP A 297 -13.62 -4.49 -14.84
N PHE A 298 -12.58 -5.23 -14.44
CA PHE A 298 -11.28 -4.65 -14.13
C PHE A 298 -10.66 -3.94 -15.35
N ASN A 299 -10.68 -4.53 -16.52
CA ASN A 299 -10.19 -3.86 -17.73
C ASN A 299 -11.01 -2.60 -18.07
N SER A 300 -12.32 -2.60 -17.79
CA SER A 300 -13.15 -1.40 -17.90
C SER A 300 -12.75 -0.33 -16.91
N LEU A 301 -12.50 -0.70 -15.67
CA LEU A 301 -12.05 0.21 -14.60
C LEU A 301 -10.67 0.81 -14.94
N LEU A 302 -9.73 0.00 -15.46
CA LEU A 302 -8.42 0.48 -15.91
C LEU A 302 -8.56 1.50 -17.05
N ARG A 303 -9.43 1.24 -18.03
CA ARG A 303 -9.71 2.22 -19.10
C ARG A 303 -10.33 3.50 -18.57
N ALA A 304 -11.27 3.40 -17.64
CA ALA A 304 -11.91 4.57 -17.01
C ALA A 304 -10.90 5.48 -16.32
N ALA A 305 -9.89 4.92 -15.66
CA ALA A 305 -8.88 5.69 -14.93
C ALA A 305 -8.03 6.61 -15.83
N PHE A 306 -7.96 6.38 -17.14
CA PHE A 306 -7.20 7.17 -18.11
C PHE A 306 -8.08 7.88 -19.15
N ASN A 307 -9.39 7.89 -18.93
CA ASN A 307 -10.35 8.47 -19.87
C ASN A 307 -11.20 9.55 -19.17
N GLU A 308 -11.33 10.69 -19.81
CA GLU A 308 -12.17 11.78 -19.33
C GLU A 308 -13.65 11.39 -19.26
N ASP A 309 -14.13 10.72 -20.32
CA ASP A 309 -15.52 10.27 -20.43
C ASP A 309 -15.72 8.96 -19.68
N ASN A 310 -15.69 9.04 -18.33
CA ASN A 310 -15.90 7.89 -17.46
C ASN A 310 -16.92 8.20 -16.35
N SER A 311 -17.57 7.16 -15.83
CA SER A 311 -18.52 7.24 -14.72
C SER A 311 -17.98 6.68 -13.40
N GLU A 312 -16.74 6.17 -13.40
CA GLU A 312 -16.16 5.46 -12.26
C GLU A 312 -15.36 6.39 -11.34
N PHE A 313 -14.78 7.45 -11.90
CA PHE A 313 -13.96 8.42 -11.20
C PHE A 313 -14.44 9.83 -11.51
N SER A 314 -14.20 10.76 -10.61
CA SER A 314 -14.51 12.19 -10.84
C SER A 314 -13.43 12.92 -11.65
N GLY A 315 -12.37 12.24 -12.01
CA GLY A 315 -11.28 12.71 -12.85
C GLY A 315 -10.64 11.56 -13.63
N TYR A 316 -9.37 11.72 -14.00
CA TYR A 316 -8.59 10.71 -14.72
C TYR A 316 -7.09 11.02 -14.60
N LEU A 317 -6.27 10.01 -14.76
CA LEU A 317 -4.81 10.15 -14.84
C LEU A 317 -4.35 10.47 -16.27
N PRO A 318 -3.27 11.23 -16.45
CA PRO A 318 -2.67 11.41 -17.77
C PRO A 318 -2.15 10.09 -18.32
N GLN A 319 -2.18 9.95 -19.64
CA GLN A 319 -1.64 8.78 -20.32
C GLN A 319 -0.13 8.96 -20.51
N LEU A 320 0.63 7.95 -20.10
CA LEU A 320 2.09 7.90 -20.33
C LEU A 320 2.38 7.18 -21.64
N GLU A 321 2.95 7.89 -22.59
CA GLU A 321 3.48 7.34 -23.84
C GLU A 321 4.99 7.25 -23.72
N THR A 322 5.57 6.03 -23.71
CA THR A 322 7.00 5.78 -23.59
C THR A 322 7.39 4.39 -24.08
N ASP A 323 8.64 4.24 -24.51
CA ASP A 323 9.30 2.95 -24.80
C ASP A 323 10.22 2.50 -23.64
N ASP A 324 10.42 3.33 -22.62
CA ASP A 324 11.23 2.99 -21.44
C ASP A 324 10.40 2.19 -20.43
N GLU A 325 10.73 0.91 -20.32
CA GLU A 325 10.03 -0.02 -19.42
C GLU A 325 10.13 0.40 -17.96
N SER A 326 11.26 0.94 -17.51
CA SER A 326 11.42 1.39 -16.12
C SER A 326 10.52 2.57 -15.81
N LEU A 327 10.44 3.55 -16.71
CA LEU A 327 9.57 4.71 -16.57
C LEU A 327 8.09 4.29 -16.53
N TRP A 328 7.71 3.36 -17.43
CA TRP A 328 6.37 2.80 -17.46
C TRP A 328 6.04 2.04 -16.18
N GLN A 329 6.94 1.18 -15.70
CA GLN A 329 6.75 0.40 -14.47
C GLN A 329 6.61 1.29 -13.24
N LEU A 330 7.41 2.36 -13.11
CA LEU A 330 7.28 3.34 -12.02
C LEU A 330 5.90 4.00 -12.03
N TYR A 331 5.44 4.43 -13.20
CA TYR A 331 4.13 5.05 -13.33
C TYR A 331 3.01 4.09 -12.92
N GLN A 332 3.04 2.87 -13.47
CA GLN A 332 2.03 1.86 -13.18
C GLN A 332 2.12 1.31 -11.74
N ALA A 333 3.28 1.37 -11.11
CA ALA A 333 3.45 0.94 -9.73
C ALA A 333 2.57 1.77 -8.78
N GLY A 334 2.63 3.10 -8.86
CA GLY A 334 1.79 3.95 -8.05
C GLY A 334 0.30 3.84 -8.41
N PHE A 335 -0.02 3.76 -9.69
CA PHE A 335 -1.39 3.56 -10.16
C PHE A 335 -2.02 2.26 -9.62
N LYS A 336 -1.29 1.15 -9.59
CA LYS A 336 -1.77 -0.12 -8.99
C LYS A 336 -2.18 0.08 -7.53
N ASN A 337 -1.45 0.89 -6.77
CA ASN A 337 -1.77 1.18 -5.38
C ASN A 337 -3.06 1.98 -5.22
N LEU A 338 -3.28 3.00 -6.04
CA LEU A 338 -4.53 3.75 -6.04
C LEU A 338 -5.71 2.83 -6.35
N MET A 339 -5.58 1.98 -7.37
CA MET A 339 -6.62 1.02 -7.73
C MET A 339 -6.90 0.04 -6.60
N PHE A 340 -5.85 -0.44 -5.91
CA PHE A 340 -6.00 -1.34 -4.77
C PHE A 340 -6.66 -0.66 -3.56
N ALA A 341 -6.38 0.62 -3.33
CA ALA A 341 -6.92 1.36 -2.19
C ALA A 341 -8.39 1.76 -2.35
N ARG A 342 -8.92 1.82 -3.59
CA ARG A 342 -10.28 2.27 -3.87
C ARG A 342 -11.34 1.37 -3.24
N ARG A 343 -12.30 1.98 -2.54
CA ARG A 343 -13.45 1.31 -1.92
C ARG A 343 -14.73 2.11 -2.22
N ALA A 344 -15.79 1.38 -2.58
CA ALA A 344 -17.09 1.97 -2.86
C ALA A 344 -18.23 1.06 -2.33
N PRO A 345 -18.16 0.57 -1.07
CA PRO A 345 -19.24 -0.25 -0.54
C PRO A 345 -20.47 0.59 -0.25
N PRO A 346 -21.69 0.03 -0.36
CA PRO A 346 -22.92 0.76 -0.13
C PRO A 346 -23.08 1.23 1.33
N ASP A 347 -22.37 0.62 2.26
CA ASP A 347 -22.41 0.96 3.70
C ASP A 347 -21.44 2.11 4.07
N SER A 348 -20.64 2.61 3.14
CA SER A 348 -19.70 3.71 3.42
C SER A 348 -20.43 5.02 3.73
N LYS A 349 -20.09 5.64 4.86
CA LYS A 349 -20.62 6.96 5.24
C LYS A 349 -19.97 8.11 4.48
N VAL A 350 -18.76 7.87 3.96
CA VAL A 350 -18.02 8.88 3.19
C VAL A 350 -18.11 8.64 1.67
N GLY A 351 -18.93 7.67 1.24
CA GLY A 351 -19.08 7.30 -0.18
C GLY A 351 -17.84 6.56 -0.72
N THR A 352 -17.55 6.74 -2.02
CA THR A 352 -16.30 6.22 -2.60
C THR A 352 -15.11 6.85 -1.90
N THR A 353 -14.18 6.02 -1.47
CA THR A 353 -13.00 6.42 -0.70
C THR A 353 -11.77 5.61 -1.10
N TYR A 354 -10.65 5.97 -0.52
CA TYR A 354 -9.38 5.28 -0.70
C TYR A 354 -8.80 4.93 0.67
N ILE A 355 -8.77 3.63 0.98
CA ILE A 355 -8.23 3.17 2.26
C ILE A 355 -6.71 3.32 2.28
N THR A 356 -6.19 3.57 3.47
CA THR A 356 -4.74 3.70 3.62
C THR A 356 -4.05 2.35 3.58
N LEU A 357 -4.55 1.39 4.34
CA LEU A 357 -3.95 0.08 4.54
C LEU A 357 -4.92 -1.02 4.11
N GLY A 358 -4.38 -2.14 3.69
CA GLY A 358 -5.17 -3.30 3.29
C GLY A 358 -4.48 -4.61 3.67
N GLY A 359 -5.16 -5.74 3.47
CA GLY A 359 -4.70 -7.03 3.94
C GLY A 359 -5.25 -7.34 5.33
N HIS A 360 -4.44 -7.84 6.25
CA HIS A 360 -4.90 -8.20 7.59
C HIS A 360 -5.23 -7.01 8.49
N VAL A 361 -4.72 -5.82 8.15
CA VAL A 361 -4.61 -4.70 9.08
C VAL A 361 -5.44 -3.53 8.61
N LEU A 362 -6.22 -2.94 9.54
CA LEU A 362 -6.86 -1.64 9.38
C LEU A 362 -7.70 -1.47 8.11
N PRO A 363 -8.60 -2.42 7.79
CA PRO A 363 -9.26 -2.50 6.49
C PRO A 363 -10.21 -1.34 6.18
N THR A 364 -10.46 -0.45 7.13
CA THR A 364 -11.45 0.62 6.99
C THR A 364 -10.88 2.02 7.23
N LEU A 365 -9.58 2.14 7.50
CA LEU A 365 -8.99 3.41 7.90
C LEU A 365 -8.46 4.24 6.74
N CYS A 366 -8.66 5.55 6.88
CA CYS A 366 -8.17 6.58 5.98
C CYS A 366 -7.26 7.53 6.78
N PHE A 367 -5.95 7.31 6.73
CA PHE A 367 -4.96 8.18 7.37
C PHE A 367 -4.65 9.38 6.48
N PRO A 368 -4.64 10.60 7.01
CA PRO A 368 -4.19 11.77 6.26
C PRO A 368 -2.76 11.63 5.76
N TRP A 369 -1.86 11.10 6.58
CA TRP A 369 -0.43 10.98 6.27
C TRP A 369 -0.18 10.22 4.98
N ASP A 370 -0.57 8.95 4.93
CA ASP A 370 -0.32 8.09 3.78
C ASP A 370 -1.03 8.57 2.52
N THR A 371 -2.24 9.12 2.68
CA THR A 371 -3.00 9.73 1.58
C THR A 371 -2.26 10.94 1.00
N SER A 372 -1.60 11.73 1.84
CA SER A 372 -0.86 12.92 1.39
C SER A 372 0.31 12.59 0.47
N LEU A 373 0.92 11.41 0.63
CA LEU A 373 2.08 10.96 -0.14
C LEU A 373 1.73 10.53 -1.58
N THR A 374 0.43 10.41 -1.89
CA THR A 374 -0.10 10.11 -3.21
C THR A 374 -1.18 11.10 -3.66
N SER A 375 -1.31 12.21 -2.95
CA SER A 375 -2.46 13.11 -3.12
C SER A 375 -2.52 13.81 -4.48
N LEU A 376 -1.40 13.94 -5.20
CA LEU A 376 -1.42 14.52 -6.55
C LEU A 376 -2.10 13.58 -7.54
N SER A 377 -1.68 12.33 -7.63
CA SER A 377 -2.31 11.34 -8.50
C SER A 377 -3.75 11.04 -8.08
N LEU A 378 -4.06 11.06 -6.78
CA LEU A 378 -5.43 10.93 -6.29
C LEU A 378 -6.29 12.15 -6.67
N ALA A 379 -5.77 13.38 -6.58
CA ALA A 379 -6.46 14.59 -7.03
C ALA A 379 -6.72 14.59 -8.54
N LEU A 380 -5.83 13.99 -9.34
CA LEU A 380 -6.03 13.82 -10.78
C LEU A 380 -7.09 12.75 -11.06
N LEU A 381 -7.00 11.59 -10.41
CA LEU A 381 -7.88 10.44 -10.66
C LEU A 381 -9.30 10.65 -10.10
N ASP A 382 -9.39 11.07 -8.84
CA ASP A 382 -10.67 11.15 -8.12
C ASP A 382 -10.72 12.33 -7.15
N PRO A 383 -10.69 13.58 -7.66
CA PRO A 383 -10.65 14.78 -6.83
C PRO A 383 -11.82 14.88 -5.84
N GLU A 384 -13.02 14.40 -6.21
CA GLU A 384 -14.17 14.44 -5.32
C GLU A 384 -14.03 13.49 -4.13
N ALA A 385 -13.41 12.31 -4.33
CA ALA A 385 -13.13 11.40 -3.23
C ALA A 385 -12.07 12.00 -2.29
N LEU A 386 -11.02 12.62 -2.84
CA LEU A 386 -10.01 13.31 -2.03
C LEU A 386 -10.62 14.46 -1.23
N ARG A 387 -11.47 15.29 -1.88
CA ARG A 387 -12.16 16.39 -1.20
C ARG A 387 -13.04 15.90 -0.06
N ARG A 388 -13.83 14.83 -0.26
CA ARG A 388 -14.65 14.25 0.80
C ARG A 388 -13.84 13.72 1.97
N LEU A 389 -12.69 13.10 1.71
CA LEU A 389 -11.76 12.68 2.78
C LEU A 389 -11.28 13.88 3.59
N VAL A 390 -10.83 14.96 2.92
CA VAL A 390 -10.37 16.18 3.59
C VAL A 390 -11.51 16.82 4.40
N GLU A 391 -12.71 16.89 3.85
CA GLU A 391 -13.88 17.40 4.58
C GLU A 391 -14.23 16.55 5.81
N ASN A 392 -14.10 15.22 5.71
CA ASN A 392 -14.31 14.32 6.86
C ASN A 392 -13.26 14.57 7.95
N TRP A 393 -11.99 14.75 7.59
CA TRP A 393 -10.92 15.10 8.54
C TRP A 393 -11.09 16.47 9.16
N PHE A 394 -11.76 17.43 8.49
CA PHE A 394 -12.10 18.72 9.07
C PHE A 394 -13.22 18.61 10.11
N VAL A 395 -14.19 17.74 9.89
CA VAL A 395 -15.31 17.51 10.85
C VAL A 395 -14.81 16.77 12.10
N GLU A 396 -13.96 15.78 11.88
CA GLU A 396 -13.37 14.99 12.95
C GLU A 396 -12.12 15.71 13.50
N ASP A 397 -11.98 15.86 14.78
CA ASP A 397 -10.86 16.60 15.38
C ASP A 397 -9.54 15.82 15.26
N MET A 398 -8.86 15.98 14.11
CA MET A 398 -7.61 15.28 13.82
C MET A 398 -6.43 15.72 14.70
N HIS A 399 -6.58 16.74 15.54
CA HIS A 399 -5.63 17.04 16.62
C HIS A 399 -5.76 16.11 17.82
N ARG A 400 -6.75 15.22 17.81
CA ARG A 400 -6.95 14.16 18.82
C ARG A 400 -6.87 12.76 18.25
N HIS A 401 -6.90 12.62 16.93
CA HIS A 401 -7.05 11.34 16.24
C HIS A 401 -6.03 11.16 15.13
N LEU A 402 -5.75 9.90 14.79
CA LEU A 402 -4.77 9.57 13.73
C LEU A 402 -5.42 9.33 12.36
N ALA A 403 -6.66 8.87 12.32
CA ALA A 403 -7.34 8.51 11.08
C ALA A 403 -8.86 8.59 11.24
N THR A 404 -9.59 8.39 10.14
CA THR A 404 -11.05 8.18 10.15
C THR A 404 -11.40 6.80 9.60
N ASP A 405 -12.50 6.24 10.09
CA ASP A 405 -13.08 4.99 9.61
C ASP A 405 -14.15 5.29 8.55
N TYR A 406 -13.97 4.82 7.31
CA TYR A 406 -14.89 5.18 6.23
C TYR A 406 -16.29 4.55 6.37
N VAL A 407 -16.43 3.46 7.13
CA VAL A 407 -17.73 2.80 7.33
C VAL A 407 -18.60 3.64 8.25
N SER A 408 -18.06 4.13 9.36
CA SER A 408 -18.78 4.98 10.32
C SER A 408 -18.64 6.47 10.04
N GLY A 409 -17.58 6.91 9.39
CA GLY A 409 -17.17 8.31 9.25
C GLY A 409 -16.42 8.85 10.47
N GLU A 410 -16.35 8.09 11.57
CA GLU A 410 -15.81 8.54 12.86
C GLU A 410 -14.28 8.50 12.91
N ALA A 411 -13.71 9.40 13.69
CA ALA A 411 -12.28 9.43 13.97
C ALA A 411 -11.83 8.31 14.90
N VAL A 412 -10.59 7.88 14.75
CA VAL A 412 -9.99 6.78 15.54
C VAL A 412 -8.55 7.10 15.96
N GLY A 413 -8.17 6.48 17.08
CA GLY A 413 -6.80 6.51 17.60
C GLY A 413 -6.39 7.84 18.24
N PRO A 414 -5.17 7.90 18.78
CA PRO A 414 -4.60 9.12 19.34
C PRO A 414 -4.17 10.10 18.25
N TRP A 415 -3.83 11.31 18.62
CA TRP A 415 -3.26 12.30 17.71
C TRP A 415 -1.97 11.79 17.05
N TYR A 416 -1.80 12.13 15.77
CA TYR A 416 -0.59 11.84 14.99
C TYR A 416 -0.01 13.15 14.43
N GLY A 417 1.23 13.46 14.81
CA GLY A 417 1.82 14.78 14.62
C GLY A 417 1.92 15.28 13.18
N VAL A 418 1.95 14.37 12.21
CA VAL A 418 2.06 14.70 10.79
C VAL A 418 0.73 15.10 10.14
N ASN A 419 -0.41 14.89 10.81
CA ASN A 419 -1.73 15.09 10.21
C ASN A 419 -1.95 16.52 9.71
N ASP A 420 -1.46 17.52 10.41
CA ASP A 420 -1.64 18.92 10.00
C ASP A 420 -1.08 19.19 8.61
N MET A 421 0.18 18.86 8.39
CA MET A 421 0.84 19.00 7.09
C MET A 421 0.14 18.12 6.02
N ALA A 422 -0.22 16.91 6.37
CA ALA A 422 -0.80 15.93 5.45
C ALA A 422 -2.16 16.41 4.91
N ILE A 423 -3.03 16.92 5.78
CA ILE A 423 -4.35 17.44 5.41
C ILE A 423 -4.20 18.67 4.50
N VAL A 424 -3.30 19.61 4.87
CA VAL A 424 -3.03 20.80 4.04
C VAL A 424 -2.52 20.39 2.66
N ARG A 425 -1.61 19.40 2.56
CA ARG A 425 -1.09 18.89 1.28
C ARG A 425 -2.18 18.26 0.42
N CYS A 426 -3.07 17.47 1.00
CA CYS A 426 -4.21 16.90 0.29
C CYS A 426 -5.11 18.00 -0.31
N ALA A 427 -5.43 19.02 0.49
CA ALA A 427 -6.22 20.16 0.06
C ALA A 427 -5.49 20.99 -1.02
N GLU A 428 -4.19 21.22 -0.87
CA GLU A 428 -3.37 21.90 -1.86
C GLU A 428 -3.41 21.19 -3.22
N ASN A 429 -3.19 19.86 -3.26
CA ASN A 429 -3.20 19.12 -4.51
C ASN A 429 -4.61 19.07 -5.14
N TYR A 430 -5.66 18.99 -4.33
CA TYR A 430 -7.03 19.16 -4.82
C TYR A 430 -7.21 20.50 -5.54
N LEU A 431 -6.85 21.61 -4.89
CA LEU A 431 -6.96 22.96 -5.46
C LEU A 431 -6.07 23.18 -6.68
N ARG A 432 -4.84 22.66 -6.65
CA ARG A 432 -3.90 22.76 -7.77
C ARG A 432 -4.48 22.10 -9.02
N VAL A 433 -5.07 20.91 -8.88
CA VAL A 433 -5.63 20.16 -10.01
C VAL A 433 -6.94 20.75 -10.48
N THR A 434 -7.86 21.06 -9.57
CA THR A 434 -9.23 21.47 -9.92
C THR A 434 -9.40 22.96 -10.16
N GLY A 435 -8.68 23.81 -9.45
CA GLY A 435 -8.90 25.26 -9.41
C GLY A 435 -10.18 25.65 -8.67
N ASP A 436 -10.75 24.77 -7.86
CA ASP A 436 -12.00 24.99 -7.11
C ASP A 436 -11.78 25.87 -5.89
N PHE A 437 -11.43 27.15 -6.10
CA PHE A 437 -11.27 28.10 -5.03
C PHE A 437 -12.57 28.41 -4.28
N ALA A 438 -13.74 28.17 -4.89
CA ALA A 438 -15.03 28.38 -4.24
C ALA A 438 -15.22 27.40 -3.05
N TRP A 439 -14.61 26.22 -3.09
CA TRP A 439 -14.61 25.28 -1.98
C TRP A 439 -14.03 25.86 -0.70
N LEU A 440 -13.10 26.81 -0.77
CA LEU A 440 -12.50 27.44 0.40
C LEU A 440 -13.54 28.20 1.27
N ASP A 441 -14.63 28.68 0.67
CA ASP A 441 -15.71 29.37 1.35
C ASP A 441 -16.83 28.41 1.83
N LYS A 442 -16.75 27.13 1.41
CA LYS A 442 -17.71 26.13 1.84
C LYS A 442 -17.59 25.89 3.35
N LYS A 443 -18.71 25.94 4.05
CA LYS A 443 -18.76 25.52 5.45
C LYS A 443 -18.69 23.98 5.52
N VAL A 444 -17.74 23.52 6.35
CA VAL A 444 -17.55 22.13 6.73
C VAL A 444 -17.63 22.09 8.26
N GLY A 445 -18.74 21.57 8.80
CA GLY A 445 -19.07 21.81 10.18
C GLY A 445 -19.38 23.29 10.43
N GLU A 446 -18.74 23.87 11.44
CA GLU A 446 -18.96 25.28 11.84
C GLU A 446 -18.00 26.27 11.16
N ARG A 447 -16.92 25.79 10.52
CA ARG A 447 -15.87 26.60 9.92
C ARG A 447 -15.89 26.49 8.40
N THR A 448 -15.31 27.48 7.72
CA THR A 448 -15.04 27.35 6.29
C THR A 448 -13.84 26.40 6.07
N ALA A 449 -13.74 25.82 4.85
CA ALA A 449 -12.56 25.01 4.50
C ALA A 449 -11.25 25.81 4.68
N LEU A 450 -11.25 27.10 4.34
CA LEU A 450 -10.10 27.97 4.58
C LEU A 450 -9.75 28.12 6.06
N ASP A 451 -10.74 28.28 6.95
CA ASP A 451 -10.51 28.38 8.38
C ASP A 451 -9.90 27.10 8.97
N HIS A 452 -10.32 25.93 8.48
CA HIS A 452 -9.69 24.66 8.84
C HIS A 452 -8.24 24.60 8.38
N LEU A 453 -7.96 24.97 7.12
CA LEU A 453 -6.58 24.98 6.59
C LEU A 453 -5.67 25.95 7.34
N VAL A 454 -6.18 27.12 7.70
CA VAL A 454 -5.44 28.07 8.55
C VAL A 454 -5.16 27.46 9.94
N ALA A 455 -6.14 26.81 10.54
CA ALA A 455 -5.98 26.14 11.83
C ALA A 455 -4.88 25.06 11.78
N HIS A 456 -4.91 24.19 10.78
CA HIS A 456 -3.87 23.17 10.59
C HIS A 456 -2.48 23.78 10.33
N ALA A 457 -2.38 24.81 9.48
CA ALA A 457 -1.11 25.47 9.19
C ALA A 457 -0.49 26.19 10.39
N THR A 458 -1.28 26.48 11.42
CA THR A 458 -0.83 27.24 12.62
C THR A 458 -0.86 26.45 13.92
N TYR A 459 -1.32 25.20 13.90
CA TYR A 459 -1.45 24.39 15.11
C TYR A 459 -0.13 24.18 15.85
N TRP A 460 0.99 24.12 15.13
CA TRP A 460 2.33 24.00 15.70
C TRP A 460 2.63 25.08 16.75
N LYS A 461 2.03 26.28 16.65
CA LYS A 461 2.18 27.37 17.66
C LYS A 461 1.55 27.02 19.00
N GLN A 462 0.49 26.19 19.01
CA GLN A 462 -0.19 25.74 20.22
C GLN A 462 0.62 24.66 20.95
N ILE A 463 1.46 23.93 20.21
CA ILE A 463 2.34 22.91 20.76
C ILE A 463 3.76 23.38 21.00
N ASP A 464 4.10 24.64 20.69
CA ASP A 464 5.35 25.30 21.12
C ASP A 464 5.25 25.69 22.60
N LYS A 465 5.23 24.70 23.49
CA LYS A 465 5.03 24.90 24.92
C LYS A 465 6.19 25.63 25.63
N ARG A 466 7.34 25.72 24.95
CA ARG A 466 8.56 26.33 25.52
C ARG A 466 8.92 27.70 24.93
N GLY A 467 8.20 28.12 23.91
CA GLY A 467 8.48 29.38 23.22
C GLY A 467 9.81 29.36 22.44
N HIS A 468 10.27 28.16 22.04
CA HIS A 468 11.48 28.02 21.21
C HIS A 468 11.20 28.34 19.74
N GLY A 469 9.94 28.52 19.36
CA GLY A 469 9.49 28.76 18.01
C GLY A 469 9.50 27.50 17.14
N PHE A 470 9.34 26.33 17.74
CA PHE A 470 9.14 25.04 17.10
C PHE A 470 7.87 24.35 17.61
N GLY A 471 7.20 23.62 16.75
CA GLY A 471 6.23 22.64 17.23
C GLY A 471 6.94 21.52 17.99
N ASP A 472 6.50 21.25 19.22
CA ASP A 472 6.94 20.11 20.03
C ASP A 472 5.93 18.98 19.85
N TYR A 473 6.27 17.98 19.07
CA TYR A 473 5.38 16.85 18.72
C TYR A 473 5.38 15.75 19.78
N GLY A 474 6.16 15.89 20.85
CA GLY A 474 6.13 14.99 22.00
C GLY A 474 6.92 13.71 21.76
N LYS A 475 6.33 12.58 22.14
CA LYS A 475 7.01 11.31 22.21
C LYS A 475 6.82 10.47 20.95
N ILE A 476 7.45 9.31 20.94
CA ILE A 476 7.56 8.37 19.83
C ILE A 476 6.21 7.95 19.21
N GLU A 477 5.14 7.91 19.99
CA GLU A 477 3.80 7.54 19.52
C GLU A 477 3.19 8.51 18.53
N ASN A 478 3.70 9.73 18.47
CA ASN A 478 3.21 10.79 17.58
C ASN A 478 4.12 11.04 16.37
N LEU A 479 5.18 10.24 16.20
CA LEU A 479 6.23 10.47 15.22
C LEU A 479 6.61 9.15 14.51
N LEU A 480 7.92 8.87 14.42
CA LEU A 480 8.42 7.66 13.74
C LEU A 480 8.43 6.44 14.68
N GLU A 481 7.33 6.06 15.22
CA GLU A 481 6.96 5.00 16.17
C GLU A 481 8.08 4.11 16.74
N VAL A 482 9.10 3.79 15.97
CA VAL A 482 10.19 2.86 16.34
C VAL A 482 11.58 3.47 16.25
N VAL A 483 11.68 4.78 16.02
CA VAL A 483 12.94 5.54 16.07
C VAL A 483 12.97 6.30 17.39
N SER A 484 13.58 5.73 18.42
CA SER A 484 13.47 6.18 19.80
C SER A 484 14.06 7.56 20.07
N THR A 485 14.87 8.05 19.13
CA THR A 485 15.55 9.36 19.20
C THR A 485 14.79 10.45 18.45
N TYR A 486 13.82 10.11 17.62
CA TYR A 486 13.03 11.06 16.83
C TYR A 486 11.87 11.61 17.67
N LEU A 487 12.16 12.56 18.53
CA LEU A 487 11.26 13.07 19.57
C LEU A 487 11.22 14.59 19.60
N HIS A 488 10.10 15.13 20.07
CA HIS A 488 9.90 16.55 20.41
C HIS A 488 10.04 17.52 19.22
N GLU A 489 11.07 18.38 19.19
CA GLU A 489 11.25 19.40 18.16
C GLU A 489 12.06 18.83 16.99
N THR A 490 11.38 18.33 15.96
CA THR A 490 11.98 17.66 14.80
C THR A 490 12.01 18.58 13.58
N ALA A 491 13.02 18.42 12.73
CA ALA A 491 13.18 19.24 11.53
C ALA A 491 12.10 18.93 10.48
N GLY A 492 11.83 17.66 10.20
CA GLY A 492 10.91 17.26 9.14
C GLY A 492 9.46 17.68 9.39
N MET A 493 8.98 17.55 10.64
CA MET A 493 7.62 18.00 11.01
C MET A 493 7.51 19.53 10.94
N ASN A 494 8.50 20.24 11.46
CA ASN A 494 8.50 21.71 11.40
C ASN A 494 8.68 22.24 9.97
N ALA A 495 9.39 21.54 9.08
CA ALA A 495 9.45 21.87 7.65
C ALA A 495 8.06 21.76 6.99
N GLY A 496 7.25 20.80 7.39
CA GLY A 496 5.84 20.70 6.96
C GLY A 496 5.02 21.93 7.33
N ASN A 497 5.26 22.54 8.50
CA ASN A 497 4.60 23.78 8.90
C ASN A 497 5.01 24.96 8.00
N VAL A 498 6.28 25.01 7.57
CA VAL A 498 6.76 26.05 6.63
C VAL A 498 5.97 25.98 5.32
N SER A 499 5.83 24.81 4.71
CA SER A 499 5.09 24.67 3.46
C SER A 499 3.60 24.96 3.64
N SER A 500 2.99 24.50 4.74
CA SER A 500 1.58 24.75 5.05
C SER A 500 1.27 26.24 5.18
N MET A 501 2.12 26.98 5.87
CA MET A 501 1.99 28.45 5.97
C MET A 501 2.18 29.14 4.61
N ARG A 502 3.11 28.70 3.78
CA ARG A 502 3.32 29.23 2.43
C ARG A 502 2.14 28.97 1.51
N PHE A 503 1.55 27.80 1.61
CA PHE A 503 0.32 27.47 0.88
C PHE A 503 -0.82 28.40 1.30
N VAL A 504 -1.08 28.55 2.61
CA VAL A 504 -2.12 29.47 3.12
C VAL A 504 -1.84 30.90 2.67
N ALA A 505 -0.59 31.37 2.72
CA ALA A 505 -0.21 32.68 2.21
C ALA A 505 -0.56 32.87 0.73
N THR A 506 -0.31 31.85 -0.10
CA THR A 506 -0.63 31.90 -1.53
C THR A 506 -2.15 31.98 -1.78
N VAL A 507 -2.94 31.22 -1.01
CA VAL A 507 -4.39 31.29 -1.04
C VAL A 507 -4.90 32.67 -0.64
N LEU A 508 -4.42 33.22 0.48
CA LEU A 508 -4.80 34.54 0.98
C LEU A 508 -4.46 35.66 -0.03
N GLU A 509 -3.27 35.59 -0.63
CA GLU A 509 -2.85 36.53 -1.67
C GLU A 509 -3.82 36.50 -2.88
N HIS A 510 -4.16 35.30 -3.36
CA HIS A 510 -5.11 35.10 -4.44
C HIS A 510 -6.50 35.71 -4.12
N ARG A 511 -6.88 35.72 -2.85
CA ARG A 511 -8.13 36.31 -2.36
C ARG A 511 -8.04 37.81 -2.09
N GLY A 512 -6.88 38.45 -2.28
CA GLY A 512 -6.66 39.86 -2.04
C GLY A 512 -6.35 40.19 -0.58
N GLU A 513 -6.12 39.21 0.30
CA GLU A 513 -5.80 39.37 1.72
C GLU A 513 -4.28 39.56 1.92
N SER A 514 -3.64 40.49 1.19
CA SER A 514 -2.19 40.60 1.07
C SER A 514 -1.46 40.85 2.39
N THR A 515 -2.07 41.55 3.35
CA THR A 515 -1.47 41.77 4.69
C THR A 515 -1.31 40.47 5.46
N ARG A 516 -2.37 39.64 5.50
CA ARG A 516 -2.32 38.30 6.14
C ARG A 516 -1.36 37.37 5.41
N ALA A 517 -1.40 37.38 4.08
CA ALA A 517 -0.47 36.61 3.26
C ALA A 517 0.99 36.94 3.58
N SER A 518 1.31 38.20 3.70
CA SER A 518 2.68 38.65 4.06
C SER A 518 3.10 38.20 5.45
N GLN A 519 2.21 38.24 6.44
CA GLN A 519 2.45 37.68 7.78
C GLN A 519 2.78 36.21 7.75
N PHE A 520 1.98 35.38 7.06
CA PHE A 520 2.24 33.96 6.94
C PHE A 520 3.58 33.66 6.25
N ARG A 521 3.94 34.41 5.20
CA ARG A 521 5.25 34.28 4.54
C ARG A 521 6.40 34.60 5.46
N ALA A 522 6.28 35.70 6.23
CA ALA A 522 7.32 36.09 7.19
C ALA A 522 7.52 35.01 8.27
N GLU A 523 6.44 34.51 8.86
CA GLU A 523 6.49 33.45 9.86
C GLU A 523 7.09 32.15 9.29
N ALA A 524 6.70 31.76 8.06
CA ALA A 524 7.27 30.61 7.39
C ALA A 524 8.78 30.74 7.13
N THR A 525 9.24 31.94 6.75
CA THR A 525 10.66 32.27 6.53
C THR A 525 11.44 32.19 7.84
N GLU A 526 10.89 32.76 8.89
CA GLU A 526 11.52 32.75 10.23
C GLU A 526 11.64 31.30 10.77
N LEU A 527 10.59 30.48 10.60
CA LEU A 527 10.64 29.10 11.02
C LEU A 527 11.66 28.28 10.19
N ALA A 528 11.72 28.48 8.88
CA ALA A 528 12.70 27.82 8.01
C ALA A 528 14.15 28.20 8.40
N GLU A 529 14.41 29.47 8.67
CA GLU A 529 15.72 29.94 9.14
C GLU A 529 16.09 29.32 10.49
N ARG A 530 15.12 29.22 11.41
CA ARG A 530 15.31 28.61 12.72
C ARG A 530 15.61 27.13 12.62
N ILE A 531 14.91 26.37 11.76
CA ILE A 531 15.20 24.95 11.46
C ILE A 531 16.64 24.83 10.99
N ASN A 532 17.03 25.59 9.98
CA ASN A 532 18.37 25.54 9.40
C ASN A 532 19.49 25.89 10.39
N THR A 533 19.27 26.81 11.28
CA THR A 533 20.31 27.27 12.22
C THR A 533 20.39 26.50 13.51
N LYS A 534 19.28 25.87 13.96
CA LYS A 534 19.21 25.22 15.27
C LYS A 534 19.23 23.70 15.17
N LEU A 535 18.57 23.11 14.14
CA LEU A 535 18.38 21.67 14.04
C LEU A 535 19.29 21.00 13.01
N TYR A 536 19.93 21.74 12.11
CA TYR A 536 20.88 21.18 11.15
C TYR A 536 22.21 20.78 11.80
N VAL A 537 22.76 19.64 11.43
CA VAL A 537 24.09 19.19 11.86
C VAL A 537 25.09 19.50 10.74
N ALA A 538 25.82 20.62 10.91
CA ALA A 538 26.76 21.12 9.90
C ALA A 538 27.82 20.06 9.54
N GLU A 539 28.23 20.03 8.27
CA GLU A 539 29.20 19.12 7.69
C GLU A 539 28.76 17.63 7.66
N LYS A 540 27.57 17.33 8.18
CA LYS A 540 27.06 15.95 8.26
C LYS A 540 25.95 15.65 7.25
N GLY A 541 25.02 16.57 7.05
CA GLY A 541 23.91 16.41 6.11
C GLY A 541 22.66 15.75 6.71
N TRP A 542 22.57 15.63 8.04
CA TRP A 542 21.37 15.21 8.75
C TRP A 542 20.95 16.20 9.81
N TRP A 543 19.93 15.85 10.58
CA TRP A 543 19.26 16.74 11.50
C TRP A 543 19.32 16.21 12.93
N LYS A 544 18.97 17.04 13.89
CA LYS A 544 18.87 16.70 15.31
C LYS A 544 17.55 17.18 15.88
N CYS A 545 17.04 16.48 16.86
CA CYS A 545 15.81 16.78 17.58
C CYS A 545 16.10 17.56 18.84
N GLY A 546 15.43 18.69 19.06
CA GLY A 546 15.49 19.47 20.29
C GLY A 546 14.68 18.76 21.40
N GLN A 547 15.31 18.59 22.58
CA GLN A 547 14.73 17.89 23.72
C GLN A 547 14.15 18.84 24.77
N PRO A 548 13.26 18.38 25.67
CA PRO A 548 12.67 19.22 26.73
C PRO A 548 13.66 19.85 27.68
N ASP A 549 14.80 19.24 27.89
CA ASP A 549 15.87 19.76 28.76
C ASP A 549 16.84 20.75 28.08
N GLY A 550 16.58 21.07 26.79
CA GLY A 550 17.42 21.91 25.97
C GLY A 550 18.59 21.22 25.29
N SER A 551 18.74 19.91 25.47
CA SER A 551 19.70 19.09 24.74
C SER A 551 19.24 18.78 23.32
N PHE A 552 20.14 18.22 22.50
CA PHE A 552 19.84 17.79 21.15
C PHE A 552 20.30 16.36 20.94
N ILE A 553 19.50 15.59 20.18
CA ILE A 553 19.83 14.23 19.76
C ILE A 553 19.89 14.17 18.24
N GLU A 554 21.02 13.73 17.68
CA GLU A 554 21.17 13.53 16.24
C GLU A 554 20.37 12.30 15.80
N VAL A 555 19.68 12.42 14.65
CA VAL A 555 18.89 11.32 14.07
C VAL A 555 19.24 11.16 12.60
N ARG A 556 19.65 9.96 12.22
CA ARG A 556 20.08 9.64 10.85
C ARG A 556 19.02 8.86 10.10
N HIS A 557 17.76 9.33 10.17
CA HIS A 557 16.62 8.76 9.47
C HIS A 557 16.30 9.53 8.19
N CYS A 558 15.77 8.84 7.18
CA CYS A 558 15.42 9.44 5.89
C CYS A 558 14.31 10.47 5.97
N TYR A 559 13.48 10.46 7.02
CA TYR A 559 12.31 11.32 7.09
C TYR A 559 12.64 12.81 7.10
N ASP A 560 13.60 13.26 7.92
CA ASP A 560 14.02 14.66 7.90
C ASP A 560 14.63 15.04 6.55
N PHE A 561 15.42 14.13 5.94
CA PHE A 561 16.00 14.34 4.62
C PHE A 561 14.91 14.62 3.57
N LEU A 562 13.94 13.72 3.44
CA LEU A 562 12.90 13.85 2.41
C LEU A 562 11.92 14.99 2.73
N SER A 563 11.54 15.17 4.00
CA SER A 563 10.55 16.17 4.40
C SER A 563 11.10 17.59 4.25
N VAL A 564 12.35 17.82 4.66
CA VAL A 564 12.99 19.14 4.49
C VAL A 564 13.15 19.48 3.01
N LEU A 565 13.60 18.53 2.19
CA LEU A 565 13.74 18.75 0.74
C LEU A 565 12.40 18.95 0.03
N ASP A 566 11.35 18.32 0.51
CA ASP A 566 10.03 18.50 -0.07
C ASP A 566 9.44 19.88 0.27
N ASN A 567 9.57 20.31 1.52
CA ASN A 567 8.86 21.46 2.06
C ASN A 567 9.68 22.78 2.06
N MET A 568 11.01 22.72 2.09
CA MET A 568 11.86 23.92 2.23
C MET A 568 13.22 23.83 1.51
N ALA A 569 13.32 23.10 0.40
CA ALA A 569 14.58 22.97 -0.35
C ALA A 569 15.15 24.31 -0.83
N CYS A 570 14.30 25.30 -1.08
CA CYS A 570 14.73 26.66 -1.48
C CYS A 570 15.40 27.46 -0.34
N ASP A 571 15.21 27.05 0.92
CA ASP A 571 15.78 27.69 2.09
C ASP A 571 17.14 27.10 2.50
N LEU A 572 17.57 26.03 1.82
CA LEU A 572 18.87 25.38 2.04
C LEU A 572 19.96 26.06 1.21
N ASN A 573 21.12 26.28 1.83
CA ASN A 573 22.30 26.74 1.09
C ASN A 573 22.98 25.57 0.34
N GLU A 574 23.91 25.88 -0.58
CA GLU A 574 24.55 24.88 -1.42
C GLU A 574 25.45 23.89 -0.66
N SER A 575 25.98 24.26 0.51
CA SER A 575 26.73 23.34 1.37
C SER A 575 25.81 22.29 1.97
N GLN A 576 24.68 22.73 2.54
CA GLN A 576 23.67 21.83 3.10
C GLN A 576 23.16 20.83 2.05
N LYS A 577 22.85 21.33 0.85
CA LYS A 577 22.40 20.45 -0.27
C LYS A 577 23.44 19.38 -0.61
N LYS A 578 24.72 19.76 -0.70
CA LYS A 578 25.82 18.81 -0.98
C LYS A 578 26.02 17.81 0.15
N GLU A 579 25.94 18.26 1.40
CA GLU A 579 26.08 17.41 2.58
C GLU A 579 24.92 16.43 2.70
N MET A 580 23.68 16.87 2.47
CA MET A 580 22.50 16.00 2.44
C MET A 580 22.58 14.96 1.32
N SER A 581 22.98 15.37 0.09
CA SER A 581 23.20 14.43 -0.99
C SER A 581 24.25 13.38 -0.61
N ARG A 582 25.39 13.79 -0.03
CA ARG A 582 26.43 12.87 0.44
C ARG A 582 25.86 11.89 1.49
N PHE A 583 25.11 12.39 2.49
CA PHE A 583 24.49 11.54 3.52
C PHE A 583 23.61 10.44 2.91
N PHE A 584 22.77 10.80 1.94
CA PHE A 584 21.94 9.81 1.26
C PHE A 584 22.79 8.73 0.58
N TRP A 585 23.75 9.13 -0.27
CA TRP A 585 24.53 8.17 -1.04
C TRP A 585 25.46 7.29 -0.21
N GLU A 586 25.98 7.79 0.90
CA GLU A 586 26.91 7.07 1.76
C GLU A 586 26.22 6.21 2.83
N GLU A 587 25.03 6.59 3.29
CA GLU A 587 24.40 5.93 4.46
C GLU A 587 23.02 5.33 4.19
N LEU A 588 22.21 5.97 3.33
CA LEU A 588 20.83 5.54 3.10
C LEU A 588 20.61 4.81 1.77
N HIS A 589 21.44 5.03 0.78
CA HIS A 589 21.33 4.41 -0.54
C HIS A 589 21.52 2.90 -0.47
N SER A 590 20.73 2.16 -1.26
CA SER A 590 21.02 0.80 -1.72
C SER A 590 20.66 0.68 -3.21
N ASP A 591 21.11 -0.39 -3.89
CA ASP A 591 21.06 -0.45 -5.35
C ASP A 591 19.64 -0.49 -5.92
N TYR A 592 18.71 -1.17 -5.23
CA TYR A 592 17.34 -1.41 -5.73
C TYR A 592 16.25 -0.82 -4.82
N TRP A 593 16.63 -0.29 -3.64
CA TRP A 593 15.74 0.36 -2.70
C TRP A 593 16.47 1.46 -1.93
N MET A 594 16.22 1.58 -0.63
CA MET A 594 16.97 2.44 0.28
C MET A 594 16.83 1.93 1.72
N ARG A 595 17.63 2.49 2.59
CA ARG A 595 17.49 2.35 4.03
C ARG A 595 16.72 3.53 4.59
N ALA A 596 15.79 3.27 5.49
CA ALA A 596 15.10 4.34 6.20
C ALA A 596 16.01 4.98 7.27
N LEU A 597 16.83 4.15 7.92
CA LEU A 597 17.74 4.55 8.98
C LEU A 597 19.18 4.19 8.60
N SER A 598 20.14 5.09 8.90
CA SER A 598 21.55 4.78 8.72
C SER A 598 21.98 3.61 9.61
N PRO A 599 22.82 2.68 9.12
CA PRO A 599 23.39 1.63 9.98
C PRO A 599 24.32 2.18 11.08
N LYS A 600 24.67 3.46 11.04
CA LYS A 600 25.47 4.16 12.05
C LYS A 600 24.61 4.91 13.08
N ASP A 601 23.29 4.88 12.94
CA ASP A 601 22.40 5.47 13.95
C ASP A 601 22.37 4.63 15.22
N VAL A 602 22.11 5.27 16.35
CA VAL A 602 22.07 4.58 17.66
C VAL A 602 20.93 3.56 17.73
N ASP A 603 19.85 3.80 16.99
CA ASP A 603 18.70 2.90 16.92
C ASP A 603 18.89 1.71 15.96
N ALA A 604 19.93 1.72 15.13
CA ALA A 604 20.19 0.65 14.16
C ALA A 604 20.40 -0.73 14.80
N THR A 605 20.79 -0.78 16.07
CA THR A 605 21.06 -2.05 16.76
C THR A 605 19.83 -2.78 17.26
N TRP A 606 18.70 -2.10 17.40
CA TRP A 606 17.49 -2.68 18.00
C TRP A 606 16.22 -2.47 17.18
N ASN A 607 16.24 -1.58 16.18
CA ASN A 607 15.07 -1.32 15.38
C ASN A 607 14.75 -2.54 14.49
N ILE A 608 13.64 -3.19 14.79
CA ILE A 608 13.20 -4.43 14.16
C ILE A 608 12.18 -4.22 13.03
N ARG A 609 11.66 -2.98 12.86
CA ARG A 609 10.73 -2.67 11.78
C ARG A 609 11.50 -2.36 10.48
N PRO A 610 11.37 -3.19 9.45
CA PRO A 610 12.11 -2.98 8.19
C PRO A 610 11.81 -1.64 7.52
N ASP A 611 10.60 -1.12 7.67
CA ASP A 611 10.14 0.15 7.09
C ASP A 611 10.83 1.39 7.68
N HIS A 612 11.39 1.29 8.88
CA HIS A 612 12.11 2.35 9.58
C HIS A 612 13.53 1.95 9.99
N SER A 613 14.05 0.86 9.47
CA SER A 613 15.37 0.35 9.86
C SER A 613 16.44 0.56 8.79
N TRP A 614 17.65 0.10 9.10
CA TRP A 614 18.76 0.06 8.14
C TRP A 614 18.63 -1.09 7.13
N LEU A 615 17.68 -2.02 7.33
CA LEU A 615 17.43 -3.15 6.43
C LEU A 615 16.58 -2.78 5.23
N GLY A 616 15.73 -1.78 5.35
CA GLY A 616 14.79 -1.41 4.30
C GLY A 616 14.13 -0.05 4.54
N ALA A 617 13.03 0.18 3.86
CA ALA A 617 12.29 1.43 3.96
C ALA A 617 10.82 1.23 3.59
N TYR A 618 9.95 1.99 4.22
CA TYR A 618 8.54 2.15 3.85
C TYR A 618 8.37 2.51 2.38
N ALA A 619 7.35 1.96 1.73
CA ALA A 619 7.17 2.06 0.28
C ALA A 619 7.11 3.48 -0.29
N ALA A 620 6.73 4.47 0.53
CA ALA A 620 6.68 5.86 0.12
C ALA A 620 8.03 6.60 0.24
N TRP A 621 9.00 6.06 0.99
CA TRP A 621 10.29 6.75 1.19
C TRP A 621 11.11 6.88 -0.08
N PRO A 622 11.29 5.84 -0.92
CA PRO A 622 12.07 5.98 -2.15
C PRO A 622 11.53 7.03 -3.13
N PRO A 623 10.23 7.08 -3.49
CA PRO A 623 9.76 8.10 -4.42
C PRO A 623 9.86 9.51 -3.81
N ALA A 624 9.55 9.71 -2.52
CA ALA A 624 9.70 11.00 -1.85
C ALA A 624 11.16 11.46 -1.77
N THR A 625 12.07 10.53 -1.47
CA THR A 625 13.52 10.79 -1.46
C THR A 625 14.03 11.15 -2.85
N ALA A 626 13.58 10.44 -3.89
CA ALA A 626 13.94 10.74 -5.28
C ALA A 626 13.51 12.16 -5.69
N LYS A 627 12.29 12.58 -5.34
CA LYS A 627 11.83 13.97 -5.55
C LYS A 627 12.78 14.99 -4.89
N GLY A 628 13.21 14.70 -3.67
CA GLY A 628 14.19 15.53 -2.95
C GLY A 628 15.55 15.56 -3.64
N LEU A 629 16.08 14.42 -4.02
CA LEU A 629 17.38 14.29 -4.70
C LEU A 629 17.41 15.06 -6.02
N TYR A 630 16.36 15.00 -6.82
CA TYR A 630 16.27 15.77 -8.07
C TYR A 630 16.36 17.30 -7.86
N LYS A 631 16.16 17.79 -6.64
CA LYS A 631 16.32 19.22 -6.29
C LYS A 631 17.78 19.60 -5.92
N ILE A 632 18.60 18.61 -5.55
CA ILE A 632 19.91 18.87 -4.94
C ILE A 632 21.09 18.10 -5.57
N ASP A 633 20.83 17.14 -6.45
CA ASP A 633 21.88 16.31 -7.08
C ASP A 633 21.73 16.29 -8.61
N ARG A 634 22.69 15.67 -9.29
CA ARG A 634 22.70 15.53 -10.75
C ARG A 634 21.59 14.61 -11.20
N PRO A 635 20.73 15.04 -12.13
CA PRO A 635 19.58 14.27 -12.59
C PRO A 635 19.94 12.87 -13.10
N GLU A 636 21.07 12.70 -13.79
CA GLU A 636 21.48 11.42 -14.37
C GLU A 636 21.82 10.38 -13.28
N ARG A 637 22.46 10.84 -12.18
CA ARG A 637 22.77 9.96 -11.05
C ARG A 637 21.49 9.49 -10.36
N VAL A 638 20.55 10.41 -10.16
CA VAL A 638 19.26 10.10 -9.54
C VAL A 638 18.45 9.16 -10.45
N ALA A 639 18.39 9.43 -11.76
CA ALA A 639 17.70 8.59 -12.73
C ALA A 639 18.22 7.15 -12.74
N ALA A 640 19.54 6.95 -12.64
CA ALA A 640 20.15 5.63 -12.59
C ALA A 640 19.65 4.80 -11.38
N TRP A 641 19.49 5.43 -10.21
CA TRP A 641 18.92 4.79 -9.03
C TRP A 641 17.41 4.56 -9.18
N VAL A 642 16.67 5.57 -9.64
CA VAL A 642 15.20 5.53 -9.80
C VAL A 642 14.78 4.40 -10.76
N LYS A 643 15.56 4.14 -11.84
CA LYS A 643 15.31 2.99 -12.72
C LYS A 643 15.35 1.65 -12.00
N ASN A 644 16.22 1.51 -11.02
CA ASN A 644 16.30 0.27 -10.25
C ASN A 644 15.10 0.10 -9.31
N LEU A 645 14.50 1.20 -8.81
CA LEU A 645 13.28 1.15 -8.01
C LEU A 645 12.10 0.53 -8.77
N ALA A 646 12.08 0.60 -10.11
CA ALA A 646 11.07 -0.02 -10.95
C ALA A 646 10.99 -1.54 -10.79
N LYS A 647 12.05 -2.19 -10.30
CA LYS A 647 12.10 -3.64 -10.07
C LYS A 647 11.39 -4.07 -8.78
N ALA A 648 10.96 -3.14 -7.93
CA ALA A 648 10.24 -3.45 -6.70
C ALA A 648 8.79 -3.89 -6.99
N GLY A 649 8.18 -4.62 -6.08
CA GLY A 649 6.76 -4.95 -6.13
C GLY A 649 6.38 -6.08 -7.09
N ASN A 650 7.28 -7.00 -7.38
CA ASN A 650 7.03 -8.13 -8.29
C ASN A 650 5.86 -9.03 -7.89
N GLN A 651 5.41 -8.99 -6.63
CA GLN A 651 4.39 -9.89 -6.07
C GLN A 651 3.02 -9.23 -5.89
N GLY A 652 2.80 -8.06 -6.45
CA GLY A 652 1.52 -7.37 -6.31
C GLY A 652 1.67 -5.86 -6.33
N PRO A 653 0.73 -5.12 -5.73
CA PRO A 653 0.86 -3.68 -5.58
C PRO A 653 2.14 -3.34 -4.85
N ILE A 654 2.87 -2.36 -5.35
CA ILE A 654 4.12 -1.91 -4.72
C ILE A 654 3.89 -1.31 -3.33
N GLY A 655 2.70 -0.84 -3.06
CA GLY A 655 2.31 -0.13 -1.86
C GLY A 655 2.23 -0.93 -0.59
N GLN A 656 3.04 -1.93 -0.46
CA GLN A 656 3.14 -2.66 0.80
C GLN A 656 4.09 -1.97 1.74
N ALA A 657 3.74 -1.97 3.02
CA ALA A 657 4.38 -1.09 3.98
C ALA A 657 5.86 -1.41 4.21
N HIS A 658 6.27 -2.67 4.05
CA HIS A 658 7.58 -3.13 4.46
C HIS A 658 8.35 -3.73 3.30
N PHE A 659 9.10 -2.90 2.59
CA PHE A 659 10.02 -3.34 1.55
C PHE A 659 11.45 -3.33 2.07
N VAL A 660 12.15 -4.40 1.79
CA VAL A 660 13.58 -4.53 2.04
C VAL A 660 14.29 -4.91 0.76
N GLU A 661 15.48 -4.42 0.58
CA GLU A 661 16.38 -4.95 -0.42
C GLU A 661 16.96 -6.25 0.12
N THR A 662 16.69 -7.35 -0.56
CA THR A 662 17.12 -8.66 -0.07
C THR A 662 18.63 -8.79 -0.05
N VAL A 663 19.14 -9.42 1.01
CA VAL A 663 20.55 -9.83 1.11
C VAL A 663 20.86 -10.98 0.14
N PHE A 664 19.82 -11.67 -0.32
CA PHE A 664 19.91 -12.72 -1.35
C PHE A 664 19.20 -12.21 -2.62
N PRO A 665 19.89 -11.41 -3.44
CA PRO A 665 19.30 -10.93 -4.67
C PRO A 665 18.88 -12.12 -5.53
N LEU A 666 17.71 -12.04 -6.16
CA LEU A 666 17.48 -12.81 -7.36
C LEU A 666 18.60 -12.47 -8.37
N GLU A 667 18.84 -13.33 -9.33
CA GLU A 667 19.89 -13.14 -10.34
C GLU A 667 19.90 -11.74 -10.96
N ASP A 668 18.75 -11.06 -10.98
CA ASP A 668 18.57 -9.71 -11.55
C ASP A 668 18.61 -8.56 -10.52
N GLY A 669 18.70 -8.85 -9.23
CA GLY A 669 18.55 -7.86 -8.14
C GLY A 669 17.14 -7.23 -8.10
N ALA A 670 16.60 -7.03 -6.96
CA ALA A 670 15.33 -6.32 -6.75
C ALA A 670 15.08 -6.00 -5.27
N ALA A 671 14.14 -5.11 -5.00
CA ALA A 671 13.56 -4.94 -3.68
C ALA A 671 12.32 -5.83 -3.53
N TYR A 672 12.22 -6.49 -2.40
CA TYR A 672 11.11 -7.40 -2.07
C TYR A 672 10.38 -6.93 -0.84
N LYS A 673 9.14 -7.43 -0.69
CA LYS A 673 8.46 -7.33 0.58
C LYS A 673 9.28 -7.99 1.67
N CYS A 674 9.27 -7.37 2.84
CA CYS A 674 9.82 -7.94 4.05
C CYS A 674 9.22 -9.33 4.32
N PRO A 675 10.01 -10.29 4.79
CA PRO A 675 9.49 -11.53 5.30
C PRO A 675 8.51 -11.31 6.45
N ASN A 676 7.58 -12.26 6.64
CA ASN A 676 6.63 -12.26 7.75
C ASN A 676 7.31 -12.64 9.06
N ASP A 677 8.05 -11.72 9.65
CA ASP A 677 8.67 -11.94 10.95
C ASP A 677 7.86 -11.26 12.07
N PRO A 678 7.74 -11.89 13.25
CA PRO A 678 7.19 -11.22 14.41
C PRO A 678 7.95 -9.93 14.73
N PRO A 679 7.27 -8.85 15.17
CA PRO A 679 5.83 -8.75 15.44
C PRO A 679 4.98 -8.46 14.19
N TYR A 680 5.56 -8.31 13.01
CA TYR A 680 4.89 -7.93 11.77
C TYR A 680 4.70 -9.14 10.87
N ILE A 681 3.93 -10.10 11.36
CA ILE A 681 3.55 -11.31 10.61
C ILE A 681 2.54 -11.03 9.49
N ASN A 682 1.95 -9.84 9.49
CA ASN A 682 0.95 -9.42 8.53
C ASN A 682 1.54 -8.34 7.62
N ASP A 683 1.39 -8.57 6.35
CA ASP A 683 1.67 -7.55 5.35
C ASP A 683 0.43 -6.73 5.05
N TRP A 684 0.62 -5.48 4.83
CA TRP A 684 -0.43 -4.60 4.37
C TRP A 684 -0.02 -3.86 3.11
N CYS A 685 -0.97 -3.72 2.19
CA CYS A 685 -0.81 -2.81 1.07
C CYS A 685 -1.06 -1.39 1.56
N CYS A 686 -0.32 -0.42 1.03
CA CYS A 686 -0.47 0.96 1.44
C CYS A 686 -0.65 1.89 0.24
N ILE A 687 -1.62 2.80 0.34
CA ILE A 687 -1.91 3.79 -0.70
C ILE A 687 -0.69 4.68 -1.00
N ALA A 688 0.15 4.94 0.00
CA ALA A 688 1.31 5.83 -0.13
C ALA A 688 2.32 5.42 -1.22
N GLY A 689 2.31 4.15 -1.64
CA GLY A 689 3.06 3.71 -2.83
C GLY A 689 2.60 4.39 -4.12
N GLY A 690 1.42 5.03 -4.14
CA GLY A 690 0.99 5.93 -5.21
C GLY A 690 1.95 7.08 -5.50
N GLY A 691 2.82 7.41 -4.55
CA GLY A 691 3.90 8.37 -4.71
C GLY A 691 4.85 8.11 -5.88
N PHE A 692 4.92 6.89 -6.41
CA PHE A 692 5.67 6.60 -7.65
C PHE A 692 5.01 7.22 -8.89
N THR A 693 3.68 7.24 -9.00
CA THR A 693 2.99 7.97 -10.06
C THR A 693 3.21 9.47 -9.92
N ASP A 694 3.15 10.01 -8.70
CA ASP A 694 3.44 11.42 -8.41
C ASP A 694 4.87 11.78 -8.80
N LEU A 695 5.87 10.94 -8.50
CA LEU A 695 7.28 11.13 -8.89
C LEU A 695 7.43 11.25 -10.41
N VAL A 696 6.72 10.43 -11.17
CA VAL A 696 6.78 10.50 -12.64
C VAL A 696 6.16 11.80 -13.13
N ILE A 697 4.99 12.18 -12.63
CA ILE A 697 4.25 13.37 -13.09
C ILE A 697 5.00 14.66 -12.71
N ASP A 698 5.20 14.89 -11.41
CA ASP A 698 5.66 16.20 -10.92
C ASP A 698 7.18 16.38 -10.97
N THR A 699 7.94 15.31 -11.02
CA THR A 699 9.40 15.37 -10.92
C THR A 699 10.11 14.94 -12.20
N ILE A 700 9.83 13.75 -12.74
CA ILE A 700 10.50 13.27 -13.97
C ILE A 700 9.99 14.08 -15.18
N PHE A 701 8.67 14.24 -15.32
CA PHE A 701 8.11 15.17 -16.32
C PHE A 701 8.14 16.63 -15.88
N GLY A 702 8.43 16.88 -14.60
CA GLY A 702 8.58 18.23 -14.05
C GLY A 702 7.31 19.07 -14.13
N ALA A 703 6.14 18.42 -14.04
CA ALA A 703 4.84 19.11 -14.10
C ALA A 703 4.59 19.93 -12.84
N ASP A 704 4.89 21.22 -12.87
CA ASP A 704 4.58 22.18 -11.81
C ASP A 704 3.15 22.69 -11.99
N LEU A 705 2.17 22.00 -11.37
CA LEU A 705 0.77 22.40 -11.32
C LEU A 705 0.61 23.53 -10.31
N ARG A 706 0.80 24.76 -10.72
CA ARG A 706 0.75 25.90 -9.82
C ARG A 706 -0.67 26.16 -9.33
N LEU A 707 -0.77 26.51 -8.05
CA LEU A 707 -2.05 26.91 -7.46
C LEU A 707 -2.63 28.14 -8.18
N VAL A 708 -1.74 29.10 -8.52
CA VAL A 708 -2.04 30.30 -9.29
C VAL A 708 -1.01 30.45 -10.41
N GLY A 709 -1.44 30.86 -11.61
CA GLY A 709 -0.51 31.13 -12.73
C GLY A 709 -0.33 30.01 -13.75
N GLY A 710 -1.13 28.95 -13.65
CA GLY A 710 -1.16 27.88 -14.65
C GLY A 710 -0.09 26.79 -14.44
N LEU A 711 0.09 25.94 -15.45
CA LEU A 711 1.05 24.84 -15.43
C LEU A 711 2.35 25.24 -16.11
N ASN A 712 3.47 24.89 -15.47
CA ASN A 712 4.80 24.94 -16.05
C ASN A 712 5.38 23.51 -16.07
N ALA A 713 6.35 23.23 -16.93
CA ALA A 713 7.03 21.94 -16.93
C ALA A 713 8.52 22.09 -17.26
N GLN A 714 9.34 21.41 -16.47
CA GLN A 714 10.79 21.29 -16.66
C GLN A 714 11.16 19.81 -16.51
N SER A 715 11.09 19.08 -17.62
CA SER A 715 11.32 17.63 -17.59
C SER A 715 12.76 17.28 -17.25
N LYS A 716 12.94 16.13 -16.59
CA LYS A 716 14.20 15.50 -16.23
C LYS A 716 14.26 14.10 -16.83
N LEU A 717 13.93 14.01 -18.10
CA LEU A 717 13.90 12.77 -18.87
C LEU A 717 15.31 12.27 -19.26
N GLU A 718 16.36 12.97 -18.81
CA GLU A 718 17.73 12.51 -18.93
C GLU A 718 17.90 11.16 -18.21
N GLY A 719 18.33 10.16 -18.96
CA GLY A 719 18.45 8.79 -18.46
C GLY A 719 17.20 7.92 -18.64
N PHE A 720 16.07 8.48 -19.09
CA PHE A 720 14.87 7.76 -19.52
C PHE A 720 14.66 7.92 -21.04
N ASP A 721 13.42 7.73 -21.49
CA ASP A 721 13.05 7.97 -22.88
C ASP A 721 12.87 9.47 -23.16
N ALA A 722 13.74 10.04 -23.98
CA ALA A 722 13.68 11.45 -24.35
C ALA A 722 12.43 11.82 -25.18
N ASN A 723 11.73 10.84 -25.77
CA ASN A 723 10.51 11.01 -26.53
C ASN A 723 9.25 10.76 -25.71
N ALA A 724 9.40 10.38 -24.45
CA ALA A 724 8.27 10.16 -23.55
C ALA A 724 7.37 11.39 -23.45
N ARG A 725 6.08 11.15 -23.33
CA ARG A 725 5.07 12.19 -23.19
C ARG A 725 4.03 11.80 -22.14
N LEU A 726 3.58 12.79 -21.35
CA LEU A 726 2.34 12.71 -20.58
C LEU A 726 1.26 13.43 -21.36
N VAL A 727 0.23 12.71 -21.76
CA VAL A 727 -0.87 13.23 -22.56
C VAL A 727 -2.12 13.35 -21.71
N ASN A 728 -2.91 14.40 -21.93
CA ASN A 728 -4.15 14.70 -21.21
C ASN A 728 -3.98 14.98 -19.70
N LEU A 729 -2.86 15.58 -19.29
CA LEU A 729 -2.74 16.06 -17.91
C LEU A 729 -3.71 17.21 -17.67
N ARG A 730 -4.64 17.03 -16.73
CA ARG A 730 -5.62 18.04 -16.35
C ARG A 730 -5.07 19.01 -15.31
N HIS A 731 -5.26 20.30 -15.52
CA HIS A 731 -4.96 21.35 -14.55
C HIS A 731 -5.91 22.53 -14.74
N GLN A 732 -6.74 22.81 -13.72
CA GLN A 732 -7.67 23.95 -13.67
C GLN A 732 -8.50 24.08 -14.96
N GLY A 733 -9.17 23.00 -15.36
CA GLY A 733 -10.06 22.97 -16.54
C GLY A 733 -9.36 22.94 -17.90
N LYS A 734 -8.02 22.94 -17.94
CA LYS A 734 -7.25 22.81 -19.17
C LYS A 734 -6.56 21.45 -19.24
N LYS A 735 -6.31 20.97 -20.46
CA LYS A 735 -5.56 19.75 -20.76
C LYS A 735 -4.20 20.10 -21.33
N TYR A 736 -3.18 19.37 -20.91
CA TYR A 736 -1.80 19.57 -21.31
C TYR A 736 -1.18 18.28 -21.81
N MET A 737 -0.28 18.42 -22.77
CA MET A 737 0.72 17.44 -23.10
C MET A 737 2.06 17.93 -22.56
N ILE A 738 2.78 17.07 -21.83
CA ILE A 738 4.11 17.38 -21.33
C ILE A 738 5.11 16.47 -22.02
N SER A 739 6.20 17.06 -22.46
CA SER A 739 7.31 16.38 -23.12
C SER A 739 8.64 17.00 -22.66
N ARG A 740 9.74 16.52 -23.22
CA ARG A 740 11.06 17.16 -23.05
C ARG A 740 11.08 18.65 -23.36
N ASN A 741 10.21 19.11 -24.24
CA ASN A 741 10.15 20.52 -24.67
C ASN A 741 9.24 21.38 -23.77
N GLY A 742 8.77 20.85 -22.65
CA GLY A 742 7.86 21.54 -21.72
C GLY A 742 6.40 21.17 -21.92
N ALA A 743 5.49 22.03 -21.43
CA ALA A 743 4.05 21.82 -21.46
C ALA A 743 3.40 22.55 -22.63
N ALA A 744 2.49 21.87 -23.33
CA ALA A 744 1.64 22.45 -24.37
C ALA A 744 0.17 22.20 -24.05
N VAL A 745 -0.68 23.22 -24.21
CA VAL A 745 -2.15 23.07 -24.06
C VAL A 745 -2.69 22.24 -25.24
N ILE A 746 -3.46 21.20 -24.93
CA ILE A 746 -4.19 20.42 -25.93
C ILE A 746 -5.58 21.05 -26.10
N ARG A 747 -6.00 21.25 -27.34
CA ARG A 747 -7.33 21.80 -27.69
C ARG A 747 -8.39 20.70 -27.75
#